data_0419b85279534a9800d45705cffe1bc7
#
_entry.id   0419b85279534a9800d45705cffe1bc7
#
_cell.length_a   1.000
_cell.length_b   1.000
_cell.length_c   1.000
_cell.angle_alpha   90.00
_cell.angle_beta   90.00
_cell.angle_gamma   90.00
#
_symmetry.space_group_name_H-M   'P 1'
#
loop_
_entity.id
_entity.type
_entity.pdbx_description
1 polymer ?
#
loop_
_entity_poly.entity_id
_entity_poly.type
_entity_poly.pdbx_seq_one_letter_code
_entity_poly.pdbx_strand_id
1 'polypeptide(L)'
;MLTSLATLYRAESKYEDARKLYEEALPIARNIQESRSSLWLAGQIAGYAEILRKSGDLVSAEALHREALDIRNLAAEGGVCTELELAISFTQLGCTLFGLKRYYEAYSKHGMALYSRTKYLDFTHGLVSESLNYCAESLCSLDRGSEGIPLAMHAVYVRKIVFGTSHPAYAHALSVLASCYHACDRSDDACDFLEECIDICEHAFPKNHANMIPNLMNYGKVLRSTGHFRQARDIFERAITIHQINFKGGQRAAELEKCTQEVAGLHNDIAVGRQLIRHSFTQSKWAINNGPSGRELETAGSPVIVVTDVGRDVDDEYCLVLMSALTRMHLLNPIAVITTLAPEKERAHLARGILDSLGFPDVPIGIGSAGGVVDGVELELYGSAYSRSSSYIVDDGVELMAEALASALDSSVQLLIIASFTDVAALMKSHEQIFGRKVKEVVVMGGLKPFDEALNFIEPDTAYNNNCDMDAAKYVYKRCQELRIPTLTISRHAAYGCPVSVSILQDLCKTQHMVAHNIKKVSVDSINQLWKKVNLTAGDPRREKLPSRCDRTWFCHTFFGLDDVVQKADESIWPRLKNLNMYDPLALMACVPAYRDNSFVWETKFVNGTPHRIAGTSDIQTGIVDAEDMSNEMANIFSMAFRSSLENICTQTSDSE
;
A
#
# COMPACT_ATOMS: atom_id res chain seq x y z
N MET A 1 -34.11 17.52 -28.06
CA MET A 1 -34.63 16.27 -28.66
C MET A 1 -33.53 15.51 -29.42
N LEU A 2 -32.86 16.10 -30.42
CA LEU A 2 -31.77 15.45 -31.18
C LEU A 2 -30.64 14.93 -30.25
N THR A 3 -30.16 15.74 -29.33
CA THR A 3 -29.09 15.38 -28.37
C THR A 3 -29.52 14.31 -27.38
N SER A 4 -30.80 14.27 -26.99
CA SER A 4 -31.32 13.18 -26.12
C SER A 4 -31.37 11.85 -26.88
N LEU A 5 -31.75 11.87 -28.15
CA LEU A 5 -31.74 10.69 -29.01
C LEU A 5 -30.29 10.23 -29.29
N ALA A 6 -29.38 11.16 -29.53
CA ALA A 6 -27.96 10.86 -29.69
C ALA A 6 -27.36 10.21 -28.42
N THR A 7 -27.81 10.62 -27.23
CA THR A 7 -27.40 10.00 -25.96
C THR A 7 -27.88 8.54 -25.87
N LEU A 8 -29.09 8.24 -26.33
CA LEU A 8 -29.60 6.86 -26.41
C LEU A 8 -28.79 6.02 -27.39
N TYR A 9 -28.52 6.53 -28.60
CA TYR A 9 -27.68 5.83 -29.58
C TYR A 9 -26.26 5.57 -29.05
N ARG A 10 -25.69 6.52 -28.29
CA ARG A 10 -24.43 6.31 -27.60
C ARG A 10 -24.50 5.15 -26.60
N ALA A 11 -25.57 5.05 -25.83
CA ALA A 11 -25.78 3.95 -24.89
C ALA A 11 -25.89 2.59 -25.59
N GLU A 12 -26.44 2.57 -26.80
CA GLU A 12 -26.52 1.39 -27.68
C GLU A 12 -25.23 1.15 -28.49
N SER A 13 -24.16 1.92 -28.25
CA SER A 13 -22.89 1.86 -29.00
C SER A 13 -23.04 2.15 -30.51
N LYS A 14 -24.11 2.80 -30.93
CA LYS A 14 -24.36 3.25 -32.30
C LYS A 14 -23.74 4.64 -32.54
N TYR A 15 -22.41 4.69 -32.49
CA TYR A 15 -21.67 5.96 -32.48
C TYR A 15 -21.83 6.80 -33.73
N GLU A 16 -21.93 6.19 -34.92
CA GLU A 16 -22.11 6.89 -36.18
C GLU A 16 -23.48 7.57 -36.28
N ASP A 17 -24.54 6.93 -35.81
CA ASP A 17 -25.87 7.52 -35.79
C ASP A 17 -25.96 8.65 -34.75
N ALA A 18 -25.33 8.45 -33.59
CA ALA A 18 -25.22 9.50 -32.58
C ALA A 18 -24.41 10.70 -33.09
N ARG A 19 -23.32 10.46 -33.85
CA ARG A 19 -22.50 11.50 -34.46
C ARG A 19 -23.31 12.40 -35.40
N LYS A 20 -24.07 11.83 -36.33
CA LYS A 20 -24.92 12.57 -37.26
C LYS A 20 -25.90 13.51 -36.54
N LEU A 21 -26.54 13.02 -35.49
CA LEU A 21 -27.48 13.81 -34.71
C LEU A 21 -26.78 14.99 -33.99
N TYR A 22 -25.55 14.83 -33.53
CA TYR A 22 -24.80 15.95 -32.93
C TYR A 22 -24.28 16.94 -33.99
N GLU A 23 -23.88 16.46 -35.16
CA GLU A 23 -23.49 17.32 -36.29
C GLU A 23 -24.64 18.26 -36.72
N GLU A 24 -25.89 17.80 -36.64
CA GLU A 24 -27.07 18.63 -36.87
C GLU A 24 -27.41 19.52 -35.66
N ALA A 25 -27.31 19.01 -34.44
CA ALA A 25 -27.79 19.70 -33.25
C ALA A 25 -26.82 20.79 -32.74
N LEU A 26 -25.51 20.61 -32.89
CA LEU A 26 -24.50 21.50 -32.28
C LEU A 26 -24.48 22.90 -32.91
N PRO A 27 -24.59 23.07 -34.27
CA PRO A 27 -24.72 24.39 -34.88
C PRO A 27 -25.96 25.14 -34.39
N ILE A 28 -27.08 24.44 -34.21
CA ILE A 28 -28.31 25.02 -33.68
C ILE A 28 -28.10 25.48 -32.23
N ALA A 29 -27.48 24.63 -31.41
CA ALA A 29 -27.19 24.95 -30.02
C ALA A 29 -26.28 26.18 -29.87
N ARG A 30 -25.26 26.32 -30.73
CA ARG A 30 -24.34 27.47 -30.72
C ARG A 30 -25.00 28.79 -31.17
N ASN A 31 -26.05 28.73 -31.97
CA ASN A 31 -26.78 29.91 -32.46
C ASN A 31 -27.83 30.44 -31.48
N ILE A 32 -28.19 29.71 -30.45
CA ILE A 32 -29.11 30.18 -29.41
C ILE A 32 -28.36 31.19 -28.54
N GLN A 33 -28.81 32.46 -28.59
CA GLN A 33 -28.10 33.63 -28.05
C GLN A 33 -27.84 33.56 -26.53
N GLU A 34 -28.70 32.86 -25.80
CA GLU A 34 -28.58 32.63 -24.36
C GLU A 34 -27.62 31.48 -24.01
N SER A 35 -27.20 30.66 -24.97
CA SER A 35 -26.44 29.43 -24.73
C SER A 35 -24.92 29.62 -24.81
N ARG A 36 -24.41 30.74 -25.32
CA ARG A 36 -22.97 30.96 -25.59
C ARG A 36 -22.08 30.93 -24.32
N SER A 37 -22.65 31.13 -23.14
CA SER A 37 -21.98 31.03 -21.84
C SER A 37 -22.68 30.04 -20.90
N SER A 38 -23.54 29.18 -21.43
CA SER A 38 -24.34 28.30 -20.59
C SER A 38 -23.65 26.95 -20.35
N LEU A 39 -23.70 26.45 -19.12
CA LEU A 39 -23.27 25.09 -18.76
C LEU A 39 -23.97 24.02 -19.60
N TRP A 40 -25.19 24.31 -20.06
CA TRP A 40 -25.92 23.42 -20.99
C TRP A 40 -25.18 23.24 -22.31
N LEU A 41 -24.68 24.30 -22.93
CA LEU A 41 -23.90 24.21 -24.17
C LEU A 41 -22.61 23.42 -23.97
N ALA A 42 -21.87 23.68 -22.87
CA ALA A 42 -20.69 22.91 -22.50
C ALA A 42 -21.01 21.41 -22.36
N GLY A 43 -22.16 21.07 -21.79
CA GLY A 43 -22.64 19.68 -21.69
C GLY A 43 -22.91 19.04 -23.07
N GLN A 44 -23.49 19.78 -24.03
CA GLN A 44 -23.73 19.27 -25.37
C GLN A 44 -22.42 19.07 -26.15
N ILE A 45 -21.50 20.03 -26.07
CA ILE A 45 -20.17 19.97 -26.69
C ILE A 45 -19.39 18.75 -26.11
N ALA A 46 -19.36 18.58 -24.79
CA ALA A 46 -18.71 17.46 -24.14
C ALA A 46 -19.35 16.10 -24.51
N GLY A 47 -20.68 16.07 -24.67
CA GLY A 47 -21.40 14.89 -25.12
C GLY A 47 -21.02 14.47 -26.55
N TYR A 48 -20.87 15.42 -27.46
CA TYR A 48 -20.39 15.16 -28.82
C TYR A 48 -18.91 14.72 -28.82
N ALA A 49 -18.06 15.41 -28.06
CA ALA A 49 -16.66 15.05 -27.92
C ALA A 49 -16.47 13.60 -27.44
N GLU A 50 -17.31 13.13 -26.50
CA GLU A 50 -17.26 11.75 -26.02
C GLU A 50 -17.66 10.74 -27.12
N ILE A 51 -18.59 11.08 -28.00
CA ILE A 51 -18.93 10.22 -29.14
C ILE A 51 -17.75 10.13 -30.11
N LEU A 52 -17.12 11.27 -30.46
CA LEU A 52 -15.93 11.30 -31.30
C LEU A 52 -14.78 10.50 -30.70
N ARG A 53 -14.57 10.63 -29.40
CA ARG A 53 -13.57 9.83 -28.66
C ARG A 53 -13.84 8.32 -28.77
N LYS A 54 -15.09 7.92 -28.59
CA LYS A 54 -15.51 6.51 -28.71
C LYS A 54 -15.46 5.97 -30.13
N SER A 55 -15.67 6.81 -31.16
CA SER A 55 -15.50 6.43 -32.56
C SER A 55 -14.05 6.47 -33.04
N GLY A 56 -13.11 7.00 -32.23
CA GLY A 56 -11.68 7.02 -32.55
C GLY A 56 -11.15 8.35 -33.09
N ASP A 57 -12.01 9.35 -33.30
CA ASP A 57 -11.59 10.71 -33.69
C ASP A 57 -11.15 11.51 -32.46
N LEU A 58 -9.96 11.17 -31.98
CA LEU A 58 -9.41 11.73 -30.73
C LEU A 58 -9.02 13.21 -30.89
N VAL A 59 -8.60 13.64 -32.07
CA VAL A 59 -8.17 15.04 -32.32
C VAL A 59 -9.36 16.00 -32.25
N SER A 60 -10.44 15.65 -32.93
CA SER A 60 -11.67 16.45 -32.86
C SER A 60 -12.30 16.41 -31.46
N ALA A 61 -12.22 15.28 -30.79
CA ALA A 61 -12.69 15.13 -29.42
C ALA A 61 -11.91 16.03 -28.45
N GLU A 62 -10.58 16.12 -28.58
CA GLU A 62 -9.75 17.02 -27.75
C GLU A 62 -10.17 18.46 -27.90
N ALA A 63 -10.32 18.94 -29.15
CA ALA A 63 -10.71 20.32 -29.41
C ALA A 63 -12.04 20.69 -28.75
N LEU A 64 -13.03 19.78 -28.83
CA LEU A 64 -14.34 20.01 -28.24
C LEU A 64 -14.31 19.87 -26.69
N HIS A 65 -13.53 18.95 -26.13
CA HIS A 65 -13.40 18.87 -24.67
C HIS A 65 -12.71 20.11 -24.08
N ARG A 66 -11.75 20.72 -24.81
CA ARG A 66 -11.14 21.99 -24.40
C ARG A 66 -12.18 23.13 -24.47
N GLU A 67 -12.94 23.25 -25.59
CA GLU A 67 -14.01 24.23 -25.70
C GLU A 67 -15.03 24.12 -24.55
N ALA A 68 -15.45 22.91 -24.23
CA ALA A 68 -16.37 22.66 -23.10
C ALA A 68 -15.78 23.05 -21.74
N LEU A 69 -14.48 22.77 -21.53
CA LEU A 69 -13.77 23.15 -20.33
C LEU A 69 -13.64 24.67 -20.19
N ASP A 70 -13.31 25.38 -21.26
CA ASP A 70 -13.19 26.85 -21.27
C ASP A 70 -14.52 27.53 -20.91
N ILE A 71 -15.64 27.03 -21.45
CA ILE A 71 -16.99 27.53 -21.09
C ILE A 71 -17.26 27.29 -19.60
N ARG A 72 -16.89 26.13 -19.06
CA ARG A 72 -17.08 25.82 -17.63
C ARG A 72 -16.16 26.62 -16.71
N ASN A 73 -14.92 26.90 -17.13
CA ASN A 73 -14.00 27.76 -16.37
C ASN A 73 -14.56 29.18 -16.25
N LEU A 74 -15.02 29.77 -17.35
CA LEU A 74 -15.66 31.08 -17.33
C LEU A 74 -16.92 31.12 -16.45
N ALA A 75 -17.71 30.04 -16.47
CA ALA A 75 -18.88 29.92 -15.61
C ALA A 75 -18.50 29.74 -14.12
N ALA A 76 -17.37 29.12 -13.84
CA ALA A 76 -16.85 28.96 -12.47
C ALA A 76 -16.34 30.29 -11.88
N GLU A 77 -15.66 31.11 -12.68
CA GLU A 77 -15.27 32.47 -12.31
C GLU A 77 -16.50 33.32 -11.97
N GLY A 78 -17.62 33.11 -12.67
CA GLY A 78 -18.92 33.71 -12.36
C GLY A 78 -19.70 33.09 -11.20
N GLY A 79 -19.15 32.07 -10.54
CA GLY A 79 -19.79 31.36 -9.42
C GLY A 79 -20.97 30.46 -9.83
N VAL A 80 -21.13 30.16 -11.11
CA VAL A 80 -22.27 29.37 -11.67
C VAL A 80 -21.89 27.89 -11.83
N CYS A 81 -20.61 27.57 -12.09
CA CYS A 81 -20.11 26.21 -12.22
C CYS A 81 -19.37 25.78 -10.96
N THR A 82 -19.62 24.58 -10.50
CA THR A 82 -18.95 24.01 -9.31
C THR A 82 -17.63 23.34 -9.68
N GLU A 83 -16.70 23.22 -8.72
CA GLU A 83 -15.45 22.47 -8.89
C GLU A 83 -15.70 21.00 -9.27
N LEU A 84 -16.80 20.40 -8.81
CA LEU A 84 -17.17 19.02 -9.17
C LEU A 84 -17.60 18.90 -10.64
N GLU A 85 -18.24 19.93 -11.20
CA GLU A 85 -18.58 19.97 -12.65
C GLU A 85 -17.33 20.17 -13.50
N LEU A 86 -16.35 20.96 -13.04
CA LEU A 86 -15.04 21.08 -13.66
C LEU A 86 -14.30 19.74 -13.64
N ALA A 87 -14.36 18.99 -12.54
CA ALA A 87 -13.73 17.66 -12.42
C ALA A 87 -14.22 16.68 -13.49
N ILE A 88 -15.49 16.78 -13.92
CA ILE A 88 -16.02 15.98 -15.04
C ILE A 88 -15.30 16.32 -16.34
N SER A 89 -15.10 17.62 -16.63
CA SER A 89 -14.38 18.07 -17.83
C SER A 89 -12.92 17.64 -17.81
N PHE A 90 -12.25 17.78 -16.68
CA PHE A 90 -10.88 17.30 -16.53
C PHE A 90 -10.76 15.81 -16.78
N THR A 91 -11.67 14.99 -16.24
CA THR A 91 -11.70 13.54 -16.49
C THR A 91 -11.88 13.23 -17.98
N GLN A 92 -12.84 13.88 -18.65
CA GLN A 92 -13.13 13.63 -20.07
C GLN A 92 -11.97 14.04 -20.98
N LEU A 93 -11.37 15.20 -20.74
CA LEU A 93 -10.18 15.66 -21.46
C LEU A 93 -8.99 14.73 -21.19
N GLY A 94 -8.78 14.32 -19.93
CA GLY A 94 -7.73 13.38 -19.55
C GLY A 94 -7.85 12.05 -20.29
N CYS A 95 -9.05 11.46 -20.36
CA CYS A 95 -9.28 10.23 -21.13
C CYS A 95 -8.99 10.40 -22.64
N THR A 96 -9.25 11.57 -23.21
CA THR A 96 -8.94 11.85 -24.61
C THR A 96 -7.44 12.00 -24.85
N LEU A 97 -6.75 12.73 -23.96
CA LEU A 97 -5.30 12.88 -23.97
C LEU A 97 -4.58 11.52 -23.79
N PHE A 98 -5.11 10.67 -22.92
CA PHE A 98 -4.61 9.30 -22.75
C PHE A 98 -4.71 8.50 -24.06
N GLY A 99 -5.85 8.58 -24.74
CA GLY A 99 -6.02 7.95 -26.05
C GLY A 99 -5.05 8.50 -27.12
N LEU A 100 -4.68 9.78 -27.04
CA LEU A 100 -3.65 10.42 -27.88
C LEU A 100 -2.21 10.07 -27.45
N LYS A 101 -2.03 9.21 -26.44
CA LYS A 101 -0.73 8.82 -25.84
C LYS A 101 0.03 9.99 -25.20
N ARG A 102 -0.65 11.07 -24.86
CA ARG A 102 -0.11 12.21 -24.12
C ARG A 102 -0.30 11.98 -22.61
N TYR A 103 0.38 10.95 -22.11
CA TYR A 103 0.13 10.38 -20.78
C TYR A 103 0.41 11.35 -19.63
N TYR A 104 1.43 12.20 -19.75
CA TYR A 104 1.73 13.22 -18.74
C TYR A 104 0.60 14.24 -18.60
N GLU A 105 0.09 14.75 -19.72
CA GLU A 105 -1.03 15.70 -19.70
C GLU A 105 -2.34 15.03 -19.23
N ALA A 106 -2.54 13.76 -19.60
CA ALA A 106 -3.66 12.98 -19.08
C ALA A 106 -3.58 12.84 -17.55
N TYR A 107 -2.41 12.49 -17.03
CA TYR A 107 -2.14 12.40 -15.59
C TYR A 107 -2.43 13.73 -14.89
N SER A 108 -1.96 14.86 -15.44
CA SER A 108 -2.24 16.19 -14.91
C SER A 108 -3.74 16.47 -14.83
N LYS A 109 -4.50 16.20 -15.90
CA LYS A 109 -5.96 16.43 -15.90
C LYS A 109 -6.72 15.49 -14.96
N HIS A 110 -6.32 14.23 -14.87
CA HIS A 110 -6.89 13.30 -13.90
C HIS A 110 -6.55 13.68 -12.45
N GLY A 111 -5.34 14.22 -12.20
CA GLY A 111 -4.94 14.78 -10.92
C GLY A 111 -5.79 15.98 -10.49
N MET A 112 -6.06 16.92 -11.43
CA MET A 112 -6.97 18.05 -11.17
C MET A 112 -8.38 17.57 -10.83
N ALA A 113 -8.90 16.56 -11.55
CA ALA A 113 -10.19 15.96 -11.25
C ALA A 113 -10.22 15.29 -9.86
N LEU A 114 -9.14 14.58 -9.51
CA LEU A 114 -8.99 13.95 -8.19
C LEU A 114 -9.00 15.00 -7.09
N TYR A 115 -8.19 16.06 -7.22
CA TYR A 115 -8.12 17.15 -6.26
C TYR A 115 -9.50 17.79 -6.01
N SER A 116 -10.21 18.17 -7.07
CA SER A 116 -11.55 18.75 -6.94
C SER A 116 -12.54 17.80 -6.28
N ARG A 117 -12.48 16.50 -6.60
CA ARG A 117 -13.37 15.48 -6.02
C ARG A 117 -13.06 15.23 -4.54
N THR A 118 -11.79 15.12 -4.15
CA THR A 118 -11.39 14.85 -2.75
C THR A 118 -11.69 16.00 -1.81
N LYS A 119 -11.83 17.22 -2.32
CA LYS A 119 -12.22 18.40 -1.54
C LYS A 119 -13.67 18.35 -1.07
N TYR A 120 -14.57 17.72 -1.84
CA TYR A 120 -16.02 17.77 -1.62
C TYR A 120 -16.67 16.40 -1.40
N LEU A 121 -16.00 15.32 -1.75
CA LEU A 121 -16.53 13.96 -1.68
C LEU A 121 -15.73 13.13 -0.70
N ASP A 122 -16.41 12.17 -0.07
CA ASP A 122 -15.78 11.21 0.81
C ASP A 122 -14.79 10.32 0.02
N PHE A 123 -13.75 9.85 0.69
CA PHE A 123 -12.74 8.97 0.09
C PHE A 123 -13.32 7.66 -0.46
N THR A 124 -14.43 7.18 0.09
CA THR A 124 -15.16 6.01 -0.41
C THR A 124 -16.11 6.31 -1.57
N HIS A 125 -16.14 7.54 -2.07
CA HIS A 125 -17.03 7.90 -3.16
C HIS A 125 -16.55 7.33 -4.50
N GLY A 126 -17.46 6.76 -5.30
CA GLY A 126 -17.14 6.13 -6.59
C GLY A 126 -16.39 7.03 -7.58
N LEU A 127 -16.68 8.35 -7.61
CA LEU A 127 -15.97 9.32 -8.48
C LEU A 127 -14.52 9.56 -8.03
N VAL A 128 -14.22 9.46 -6.74
CA VAL A 128 -12.83 9.53 -6.24
C VAL A 128 -12.06 8.32 -6.74
N SER A 129 -12.63 7.11 -6.60
CA SER A 129 -12.00 5.89 -7.12
C SER A 129 -11.80 5.90 -8.63
N GLU A 130 -12.68 6.56 -9.37
CA GLU A 130 -12.55 6.74 -10.81
C GLU A 130 -11.29 7.58 -11.15
N SER A 131 -11.12 8.74 -10.49
CA SER A 131 -9.94 9.58 -10.69
C SER A 131 -8.64 8.88 -10.29
N LEU A 132 -8.63 8.18 -9.14
CA LEU A 132 -7.48 7.39 -8.70
C LEU A 132 -7.08 6.34 -9.73
N ASN A 133 -8.07 5.66 -10.31
CA ASN A 133 -7.83 4.64 -11.32
C ASN A 133 -7.21 5.21 -12.60
N TYR A 134 -7.70 6.36 -13.08
CA TYR A 134 -7.14 7.02 -14.25
C TYR A 134 -5.74 7.62 -13.99
N CYS A 135 -5.49 8.13 -12.79
CA CYS A 135 -4.14 8.55 -12.41
C CYS A 135 -3.17 7.36 -12.42
N ALA A 136 -3.56 6.22 -11.82
CA ALA A 136 -2.74 5.01 -11.80
C ALA A 136 -2.47 4.47 -13.22
N GLU A 137 -3.48 4.43 -14.09
CA GLU A 137 -3.35 4.01 -15.49
C GLU A 137 -2.39 4.92 -16.27
N SER A 138 -2.45 6.23 -16.02
CA SER A 138 -1.55 7.21 -16.65
C SER A 138 -0.11 7.04 -16.16
N LEU A 139 0.10 6.82 -14.85
CA LEU A 139 1.42 6.56 -14.27
C LEU A 139 2.02 5.26 -14.82
N CYS A 140 1.22 4.20 -14.91
CA CYS A 140 1.64 2.94 -15.51
C CYS A 140 2.13 3.14 -16.95
N SER A 141 1.42 3.97 -17.75
CA SER A 141 1.80 4.28 -19.13
C SER A 141 3.02 5.22 -19.25
N LEU A 142 3.48 5.81 -18.14
CA LEU A 142 4.68 6.61 -18.00
C LEU A 142 5.88 5.82 -17.42
N ASP A 143 5.78 4.50 -17.34
CA ASP A 143 6.75 3.60 -16.69
C ASP A 143 6.98 3.93 -15.19
N ARG A 144 5.97 4.51 -14.53
CA ARG A 144 5.94 4.86 -13.10
C ARG A 144 4.95 3.95 -12.34
N GLY A 145 4.99 2.65 -12.63
CA GLY A 145 4.06 1.65 -12.08
C GLY A 145 4.06 1.61 -10.55
N SER A 146 5.21 1.74 -9.92
CA SER A 146 5.35 1.75 -8.45
C SER A 146 4.55 2.87 -7.77
N GLU A 147 4.47 4.04 -8.40
CA GLU A 147 3.64 5.15 -7.92
C GLU A 147 2.14 4.93 -8.24
N GLY A 148 1.85 4.16 -9.28
CA GLY A 148 0.48 3.79 -9.65
C GLY A 148 -0.17 2.76 -8.72
N ILE A 149 0.61 1.83 -8.15
CA ILE A 149 0.12 0.74 -7.29
C ILE A 149 -0.73 1.26 -6.13
N PRO A 150 -0.28 2.21 -5.27
CA PRO A 150 -1.09 2.69 -4.15
C PRO A 150 -2.41 3.33 -4.59
N LEU A 151 -2.43 4.05 -5.71
CA LEU A 151 -3.65 4.67 -6.25
C LEU A 151 -4.63 3.60 -6.77
N ALA A 152 -4.12 2.62 -7.51
CA ALA A 152 -4.91 1.51 -8.04
C ALA A 152 -5.48 0.63 -6.90
N MET A 153 -4.69 0.33 -5.87
CA MET A 153 -5.15 -0.41 -4.70
C MET A 153 -6.27 0.33 -3.96
N HIS A 154 -6.13 1.65 -3.79
CA HIS A 154 -7.20 2.46 -3.21
C HIS A 154 -8.47 2.43 -4.09
N ALA A 155 -8.34 2.53 -5.40
CA ALA A 155 -9.48 2.42 -6.31
C ALA A 155 -10.17 1.05 -6.23
N VAL A 156 -9.40 -0.04 -6.14
CA VAL A 156 -9.90 -1.41 -5.91
C VAL A 156 -10.67 -1.49 -4.59
N TYR A 157 -10.09 -0.98 -3.50
CA TYR A 157 -10.72 -0.97 -2.18
C TYR A 157 -12.08 -0.25 -2.19
N VAL A 158 -12.11 0.98 -2.72
CA VAL A 158 -13.35 1.77 -2.79
C VAL A 158 -14.40 1.08 -3.65
N ARG A 159 -14.04 0.56 -4.82
CA ARG A 159 -14.98 -0.11 -5.72
C ARG A 159 -15.52 -1.41 -5.13
N LYS A 160 -14.70 -2.13 -4.37
CA LYS A 160 -15.15 -3.30 -3.61
C LYS A 160 -16.24 -2.96 -2.60
N ILE A 161 -16.07 -1.84 -1.86
CA ILE A 161 -17.05 -1.40 -0.84
C ILE A 161 -18.32 -0.85 -1.50
N VAL A 162 -18.18 -0.02 -2.53
CA VAL A 162 -19.31 0.72 -3.14
C VAL A 162 -20.15 -0.16 -4.05
N PHE A 163 -19.52 -0.99 -4.86
CA PHE A 163 -20.17 -1.76 -5.92
C PHE A 163 -20.20 -3.28 -5.67
N GLY A 164 -19.37 -3.76 -4.75
CA GLY A 164 -19.18 -5.21 -4.53
C GLY A 164 -18.20 -5.84 -5.53
N THR A 165 -17.81 -7.09 -5.25
CA THR A 165 -16.79 -7.84 -6.01
C THR A 165 -17.28 -8.34 -7.37
N SER A 166 -18.58 -8.39 -7.63
CA SER A 166 -19.15 -8.87 -8.92
C SER A 166 -19.37 -7.75 -9.94
N HIS A 167 -19.07 -6.50 -9.61
CA HIS A 167 -19.38 -5.36 -10.47
C HIS A 167 -18.25 -5.07 -11.46
N PRO A 168 -18.53 -4.76 -12.76
CA PRO A 168 -17.51 -4.44 -13.76
C PRO A 168 -16.57 -3.29 -13.39
N ALA A 169 -17.02 -2.33 -12.59
CA ALA A 169 -16.14 -1.25 -12.12
C ALA A 169 -15.01 -1.79 -11.22
N TYR A 170 -15.30 -2.78 -10.37
CA TYR A 170 -14.28 -3.45 -9.57
C TYR A 170 -13.30 -4.22 -10.46
N ALA A 171 -13.79 -4.97 -11.45
CA ALA A 171 -12.96 -5.65 -12.44
C ALA A 171 -12.03 -4.68 -13.19
N HIS A 172 -12.52 -3.51 -13.59
CA HIS A 172 -11.68 -2.48 -14.23
C HIS A 172 -10.55 -1.97 -13.30
N ALA A 173 -10.82 -1.80 -12.00
CA ALA A 173 -9.77 -1.42 -11.06
C ALA A 173 -8.70 -2.52 -10.90
N LEU A 174 -9.10 -3.80 -10.86
CA LEU A 174 -8.18 -4.92 -10.86
C LEU A 174 -7.28 -4.94 -12.10
N SER A 175 -7.85 -4.66 -13.29
CA SER A 175 -7.07 -4.61 -14.54
C SER A 175 -6.03 -3.48 -14.54
N VAL A 176 -6.34 -2.32 -13.95
CA VAL A 176 -5.36 -1.22 -13.82
C VAL A 176 -4.29 -1.57 -12.79
N LEU A 177 -4.68 -2.15 -11.65
CA LEU A 177 -3.74 -2.61 -10.63
C LEU A 177 -2.76 -3.65 -11.20
N ALA A 178 -3.27 -4.62 -11.96
CA ALA A 178 -2.46 -5.60 -12.67
C ALA A 178 -1.46 -4.95 -13.64
N SER A 179 -1.89 -3.91 -14.37
CA SER A 179 -0.99 -3.18 -15.26
C SER A 179 0.14 -2.49 -14.49
N CYS A 180 -0.15 -1.94 -13.30
CA CYS A 180 0.87 -1.32 -12.45
C CYS A 180 1.86 -2.37 -11.90
N TYR A 181 1.39 -3.54 -11.47
CA TYR A 181 2.26 -4.63 -11.03
C TYR A 181 3.13 -5.15 -12.18
N HIS A 182 2.55 -5.34 -13.36
CA HIS A 182 3.30 -5.75 -14.55
C HIS A 182 4.40 -4.75 -14.93
N ALA A 183 4.13 -3.44 -14.83
CA ALA A 183 5.13 -2.40 -15.07
C ALA A 183 6.26 -2.38 -14.01
N CYS A 184 6.09 -3.09 -12.90
CA CYS A 184 7.10 -3.29 -11.85
C CYS A 184 7.72 -4.69 -11.89
N ASP A 185 7.66 -5.39 -13.03
CA ASP A 185 8.16 -6.77 -13.23
C ASP A 185 7.50 -7.83 -12.30
N ARG A 186 6.39 -7.48 -11.63
CA ARG A 186 5.58 -8.38 -10.78
C ARG A 186 4.45 -9.02 -11.60
N SER A 187 4.82 -9.72 -12.66
CA SER A 187 3.86 -10.23 -13.65
C SER A 187 2.99 -11.38 -13.14
N ASP A 188 3.46 -12.17 -12.17
CA ASP A 188 2.67 -13.24 -11.57
C ASP A 188 1.51 -12.66 -10.75
N ASP A 189 1.76 -11.63 -9.91
CA ASP A 189 0.69 -10.91 -9.20
C ASP A 189 -0.31 -10.29 -10.19
N ALA A 190 0.17 -9.76 -11.31
CA ALA A 190 -0.68 -9.21 -12.35
C ALA A 190 -1.58 -10.27 -13.00
N CYS A 191 -1.11 -11.52 -13.19
CA CYS A 191 -1.92 -12.63 -13.68
C CYS A 191 -3.14 -12.88 -12.79
N ASP A 192 -2.93 -13.03 -11.47
CA ASP A 192 -3.99 -13.30 -10.51
C ASP A 192 -5.11 -12.25 -10.56
N PHE A 193 -4.73 -10.97 -10.61
CA PHE A 193 -5.71 -9.87 -10.72
C PHE A 193 -6.48 -9.89 -12.04
N LEU A 194 -5.82 -10.27 -13.14
CA LEU A 194 -6.46 -10.31 -14.46
C LEU A 194 -7.35 -11.54 -14.62
N GLU A 195 -7.04 -12.66 -13.99
CA GLU A 195 -7.92 -13.82 -13.94
C GLU A 195 -9.22 -13.47 -13.20
N GLU A 196 -9.13 -12.88 -11.99
CA GLU A 196 -10.28 -12.39 -11.24
C GLU A 196 -11.08 -11.35 -12.07
N CYS A 197 -10.39 -10.43 -12.73
CA CYS A 197 -11.03 -9.41 -13.58
C CYS A 197 -11.85 -10.03 -14.72
N ILE A 198 -11.28 -11.02 -15.43
CA ILE A 198 -11.94 -11.68 -16.56
C ILE A 198 -13.14 -12.49 -16.08
N ASP A 199 -13.01 -13.23 -15.00
CA ASP A 199 -14.12 -14.01 -14.40
C ASP A 199 -15.32 -13.11 -14.06
N ILE A 200 -15.06 -11.98 -13.40
CA ILE A 200 -16.12 -10.99 -13.10
C ILE A 200 -16.77 -10.47 -14.37
N CYS A 201 -15.98 -10.13 -15.38
CA CYS A 201 -16.49 -9.60 -16.64
C CYS A 201 -17.32 -10.65 -17.40
N GLU A 202 -16.93 -11.93 -17.36
CA GLU A 202 -17.69 -13.02 -17.99
C GLU A 202 -19.07 -13.23 -17.37
N HIS A 203 -19.17 -13.02 -16.05
CA HIS A 203 -20.46 -13.10 -15.36
C HIS A 203 -21.31 -11.83 -15.54
N ALA A 204 -20.68 -10.66 -15.67
CA ALA A 204 -21.38 -9.38 -15.74
C ALA A 204 -21.85 -8.99 -17.14
N PHE A 205 -21.14 -9.42 -18.18
CA PHE A 205 -21.44 -9.06 -19.57
C PHE A 205 -21.99 -10.22 -20.40
N PRO A 206 -22.79 -9.92 -21.44
CA PRO A 206 -23.14 -10.93 -22.44
C PRO A 206 -21.88 -11.53 -23.09
N LYS A 207 -22.00 -12.78 -23.54
CA LYS A 207 -20.91 -13.48 -24.23
C LYS A 207 -20.41 -12.62 -25.42
N ASN A 208 -19.10 -12.48 -25.52
CA ASN A 208 -18.42 -11.68 -26.56
C ASN A 208 -18.73 -10.16 -26.51
N HIS A 209 -18.98 -9.60 -25.35
CA HIS A 209 -19.15 -8.16 -25.20
C HIS A 209 -17.84 -7.39 -25.43
N ALA A 210 -17.94 -6.25 -26.14
CA ALA A 210 -16.76 -5.46 -26.54
C ALA A 210 -15.89 -4.97 -25.35
N ASN A 211 -16.48 -4.74 -24.17
CA ASN A 211 -15.75 -4.33 -22.96
C ASN A 211 -14.78 -5.40 -22.42
N MET A 212 -14.83 -6.63 -22.93
CA MET A 212 -13.86 -7.68 -22.61
C MET A 212 -12.49 -7.42 -23.26
N ILE A 213 -12.45 -6.75 -24.42
CA ILE A 213 -11.24 -6.61 -25.27
C ILE A 213 -10.06 -6.01 -24.48
N PRO A 214 -10.19 -4.85 -23.79
CA PRO A 214 -9.06 -4.26 -23.06
C PRO A 214 -8.46 -5.19 -21.99
N ASN A 215 -9.32 -5.87 -21.24
CA ASN A 215 -8.89 -6.79 -20.17
C ASN A 215 -8.18 -8.02 -20.74
N LEU A 216 -8.72 -8.60 -21.81
CA LEU A 216 -8.08 -9.72 -22.52
C LEU A 216 -6.73 -9.31 -23.11
N MET A 217 -6.62 -8.09 -23.68
CA MET A 217 -5.36 -7.56 -24.18
C MET A 217 -4.30 -7.39 -23.08
N ASN A 218 -4.71 -6.88 -21.92
CA ASN A 218 -3.80 -6.76 -20.77
C ASN A 218 -3.36 -8.14 -20.28
N TYR A 219 -4.30 -9.08 -20.14
CA TYR A 219 -3.98 -10.45 -19.70
C TYR A 219 -3.05 -11.18 -20.68
N GLY A 220 -3.32 -11.09 -21.98
CA GLY A 220 -2.45 -11.67 -22.99
C GLY A 220 -1.02 -11.13 -22.94
N LYS A 221 -0.83 -9.83 -22.66
CA LYS A 221 0.50 -9.22 -22.51
C LYS A 221 1.24 -9.75 -21.29
N VAL A 222 0.55 -9.85 -20.16
CA VAL A 222 1.13 -10.37 -18.92
C VAL A 222 1.50 -11.84 -19.09
N LEU A 223 0.63 -12.68 -19.66
CA LEU A 223 0.94 -14.07 -19.99
C LEU A 223 2.13 -14.22 -20.95
N ARG A 224 2.28 -13.29 -21.89
CA ARG A 224 3.43 -13.25 -22.79
C ARG A 224 4.72 -12.95 -22.03
N SER A 225 4.73 -12.01 -21.10
CA SER A 225 5.91 -11.66 -20.30
C SER A 225 6.32 -12.76 -19.33
N THR A 226 5.37 -13.57 -18.84
CA THR A 226 5.62 -14.73 -17.98
C THR A 226 5.95 -16.02 -18.77
N GLY A 227 6.03 -15.93 -20.09
CA GLY A 227 6.38 -17.08 -20.94
C GLY A 227 5.22 -18.05 -21.24
N HIS A 228 4.01 -17.76 -20.82
CA HIS A 228 2.81 -18.57 -21.08
C HIS A 228 2.26 -18.34 -22.49
N PHE A 229 3.11 -18.49 -23.52
CA PHE A 229 2.84 -18.08 -24.90
C PHE A 229 1.61 -18.74 -25.54
N ARG A 230 1.28 -19.99 -25.17
CA ARG A 230 0.09 -20.66 -25.71
C ARG A 230 -1.20 -20.01 -25.18
N GLN A 231 -1.26 -19.80 -23.88
CA GLN A 231 -2.40 -19.14 -23.24
C GLN A 231 -2.54 -17.69 -23.74
N ALA A 232 -1.42 -16.95 -23.82
CA ALA A 232 -1.41 -15.59 -24.37
C ALA A 232 -2.02 -15.55 -25.79
N ARG A 233 -1.66 -16.50 -26.67
CA ARG A 233 -2.22 -16.60 -28.01
C ARG A 233 -3.73 -16.79 -27.97
N ASP A 234 -4.21 -17.77 -27.20
CA ASP A 234 -5.63 -18.09 -27.12
C ASP A 234 -6.45 -16.89 -26.60
N ILE A 235 -5.90 -16.12 -25.65
CA ILE A 235 -6.49 -14.89 -25.12
C ILE A 235 -6.52 -13.78 -26.18
N PHE A 236 -5.43 -13.55 -26.93
CA PHE A 236 -5.43 -12.54 -28.00
C PHE A 236 -6.35 -12.92 -29.16
N GLU A 237 -6.41 -14.20 -29.58
CA GLU A 237 -7.34 -14.69 -30.60
C GLU A 237 -8.80 -14.52 -30.16
N ARG A 238 -9.08 -14.69 -28.87
CA ARG A 238 -10.40 -14.39 -28.30
C ARG A 238 -10.71 -12.90 -28.41
N ALA A 239 -9.79 -12.01 -28.08
CA ALA A 239 -9.96 -10.56 -28.22
C ALA A 239 -10.23 -10.16 -29.69
N ILE A 240 -9.51 -10.74 -30.65
CA ILE A 240 -9.74 -10.55 -32.10
C ILE A 240 -11.15 -10.98 -32.50
N THR A 241 -11.57 -12.16 -32.06
CA THR A 241 -12.91 -12.69 -32.34
C THR A 241 -14.00 -11.76 -31.83
N ILE A 242 -13.87 -11.29 -30.60
CA ILE A 242 -14.82 -10.33 -30.01
C ILE A 242 -14.85 -9.01 -30.79
N HIS A 243 -13.67 -8.52 -31.21
CA HIS A 243 -13.57 -7.30 -32.01
C HIS A 243 -14.31 -7.46 -33.35
N GLN A 244 -14.08 -8.56 -34.08
CA GLN A 244 -14.71 -8.84 -35.37
C GLN A 244 -16.24 -8.96 -35.28
N ILE A 245 -16.77 -9.50 -34.17
CA ILE A 245 -18.21 -9.61 -33.93
C ILE A 245 -18.84 -8.23 -33.70
N ASN A 246 -18.19 -7.35 -32.93
CA ASN A 246 -18.77 -6.10 -32.48
C ASN A 246 -18.53 -4.91 -33.42
N PHE A 247 -17.41 -4.92 -34.19
CA PHE A 247 -17.00 -3.77 -35.00
C PHE A 247 -16.89 -4.17 -36.48
N LYS A 248 -17.89 -3.80 -37.26
CA LYS A 248 -17.97 -4.05 -38.72
C LYS A 248 -17.46 -2.86 -39.51
N GLY A 249 -16.99 -3.08 -40.77
CA GLY A 249 -16.67 -2.01 -41.70
C GLY A 249 -15.44 -1.18 -41.35
N GLY A 250 -14.43 -1.77 -40.69
CA GLY A 250 -13.18 -1.07 -40.40
C GLY A 250 -13.23 -0.16 -39.15
N GLN A 251 -14.34 -0.15 -38.45
CA GLN A 251 -14.43 0.56 -37.17
C GLN A 251 -13.38 0.04 -36.19
N ARG A 252 -12.64 0.94 -35.54
CA ARG A 252 -11.57 0.64 -34.60
C ARG A 252 -10.47 -0.28 -35.20
N ALA A 253 -10.18 -0.10 -36.49
CA ALA A 253 -9.17 -0.91 -37.20
C ALA A 253 -7.80 -0.92 -36.52
N ALA A 254 -7.36 0.20 -35.96
CA ALA A 254 -6.11 0.30 -35.21
C ALA A 254 -6.07 -0.60 -33.95
N GLU A 255 -7.21 -0.84 -33.30
CA GLU A 255 -7.32 -1.74 -32.16
C GLU A 255 -7.22 -3.21 -32.60
N LEU A 256 -7.87 -3.57 -33.71
CA LEU A 256 -7.74 -4.88 -34.34
C LEU A 256 -6.31 -5.15 -34.80
N GLU A 257 -5.69 -4.16 -35.45
CA GLU A 257 -4.29 -4.24 -35.88
C GLU A 257 -3.35 -4.49 -34.69
N LYS A 258 -3.56 -3.80 -33.58
CA LYS A 258 -2.79 -4.02 -32.34
C LYS A 258 -2.95 -5.45 -31.83
N CYS A 259 -4.17 -5.99 -31.79
CA CYS A 259 -4.41 -7.37 -31.38
C CYS A 259 -3.70 -8.36 -32.31
N THR A 260 -3.73 -8.15 -33.62
CA THR A 260 -3.07 -9.02 -34.61
C THR A 260 -1.55 -8.92 -34.54
N GLN A 261 -0.99 -7.75 -34.25
CA GLN A 261 0.45 -7.54 -34.03
C GLN A 261 0.95 -8.30 -32.78
N GLU A 262 0.17 -8.33 -31.69
CA GLU A 262 0.53 -9.14 -30.51
C GLU A 262 0.58 -10.63 -30.81
N VAL A 263 -0.38 -11.17 -31.57
CA VAL A 263 -0.35 -12.58 -32.01
C VAL A 263 0.84 -12.86 -32.93
N ALA A 264 1.15 -11.97 -33.87
CA ALA A 264 2.32 -12.11 -34.74
C ALA A 264 3.64 -12.06 -33.93
N GLY A 265 3.72 -11.20 -32.93
CA GLY A 265 4.86 -11.12 -32.02
C GLY A 265 5.10 -12.43 -31.28
N LEU A 266 4.05 -13.11 -30.81
CA LEU A 266 4.14 -14.39 -30.12
C LEU A 266 4.78 -15.50 -30.97
N HIS A 267 4.56 -15.50 -32.28
CA HIS A 267 5.21 -16.49 -33.17
C HIS A 267 6.74 -16.33 -33.18
N ASN A 268 7.23 -15.09 -33.14
CA ASN A 268 8.65 -14.80 -33.01
C ASN A 268 9.18 -15.19 -31.63
N ASP A 269 8.44 -14.88 -30.53
CA ASP A 269 8.87 -15.23 -29.18
C ASP A 269 8.92 -16.73 -28.93
N ILE A 270 7.97 -17.50 -29.50
CA ILE A 270 7.98 -18.97 -29.46
C ILE A 270 9.19 -19.52 -30.27
N ALA A 271 9.52 -18.90 -31.37
CA ALA A 271 10.69 -19.30 -32.16
C ALA A 271 12.01 -19.00 -31.45
N VAL A 272 12.14 -17.83 -30.85
CA VAL A 272 13.28 -17.39 -30.02
C VAL A 272 13.36 -18.21 -28.72
N GLY A 273 12.24 -18.45 -28.04
CA GLY A 273 12.17 -19.29 -26.85
C GLY A 273 12.65 -20.73 -27.11
N ARG A 274 12.33 -21.31 -28.27
CA ARG A 274 12.88 -22.62 -28.71
C ARG A 274 14.39 -22.59 -28.94
N GLN A 275 14.96 -21.44 -29.32
CA GLN A 275 16.41 -21.28 -29.44
C GLN A 275 17.07 -21.05 -28.06
N LEU A 276 16.44 -20.29 -27.15
CA LEU A 276 16.96 -20.02 -25.81
C LEU A 276 16.88 -21.22 -24.88
N ILE A 277 15.85 -22.07 -24.99
CA ILE A 277 15.77 -23.34 -24.24
C ILE A 277 16.91 -24.30 -24.65
N ARG A 278 17.45 -24.19 -25.85
CA ARG A 278 18.67 -24.92 -26.25
C ARG A 278 19.96 -24.36 -25.66
N HIS A 279 19.97 -23.11 -25.16
CA HIS A 279 21.15 -22.46 -24.57
C HIS A 279 21.09 -22.25 -23.06
N SER A 280 19.92 -22.30 -22.39
CA SER A 280 19.77 -21.95 -20.97
C SER A 280 19.84 -23.12 -20.00
N PHE A 281 20.24 -24.35 -20.42
CA PHE A 281 20.59 -25.39 -19.43
C PHE A 281 21.92 -25.12 -18.70
N THR A 282 22.58 -23.99 -18.91
CA THR A 282 23.89 -23.65 -18.32
C THR A 282 23.97 -22.36 -17.52
N GLN A 283 22.88 -21.61 -17.26
CA GLN A 283 22.98 -20.42 -16.40
C GLN A 283 21.69 -20.16 -15.60
N SER A 284 21.40 -21.03 -14.65
CA SER A 284 20.62 -20.63 -13.48
C SER A 284 21.56 -19.97 -12.45
N LYS A 285 21.86 -18.72 -12.65
CA LYS A 285 22.32 -17.79 -11.63
C LYS A 285 21.67 -16.46 -11.97
N TRP A 286 20.52 -16.21 -11.43
CA TRP A 286 20.06 -14.86 -11.24
C TRP A 286 21.02 -14.21 -10.23
N ALA A 287 22.07 -13.61 -10.78
CA ALA A 287 22.95 -12.77 -9.99
C ALA A 287 22.13 -11.53 -9.60
N ILE A 288 21.93 -11.36 -8.32
CA ILE A 288 21.84 -10.07 -7.65
C ILE A 288 23.11 -9.28 -8.02
N ASN A 289 23.10 -8.65 -9.19
CA ASN A 289 24.19 -7.80 -9.68
C ASN A 289 23.64 -6.53 -10.30
N ASN A 290 22.86 -5.78 -9.52
CA ASN A 290 22.69 -4.35 -9.65
C ASN A 290 22.31 -3.78 -8.26
N GLY A 291 23.14 -4.06 -7.27
CA GLY A 291 23.20 -3.22 -6.09
C GLY A 291 23.70 -1.83 -6.51
N PRO A 292 23.18 -0.74 -5.91
CA PRO A 292 23.63 0.61 -6.19
C PRO A 292 25.15 0.69 -6.09
N SER A 293 25.78 1.44 -6.99
CA SER A 293 27.22 1.68 -6.94
C SER A 293 27.59 2.24 -5.56
N GLY A 294 28.81 2.00 -5.06
CA GLY A 294 29.22 2.38 -3.71
C GLY A 294 28.97 3.86 -3.33
N ARG A 295 28.72 4.75 -4.30
CA ARG A 295 28.30 6.14 -4.07
C ARG A 295 26.80 6.29 -3.79
N GLU A 296 25.94 5.39 -4.28
CA GLU A 296 24.49 5.38 -3.99
C GLU A 296 24.22 4.79 -2.60
N LEU A 297 25.08 3.88 -2.11
CA LEU A 297 25.02 3.34 -0.75
C LEU A 297 25.31 4.39 0.35
N GLU A 298 26.10 5.44 0.05
CA GLU A 298 26.36 6.53 1.01
C GLU A 298 25.17 7.49 1.19
N THR A 299 24.20 7.49 0.28
CA THR A 299 22.98 8.33 0.33
C THR A 299 21.73 7.55 0.80
N ALA A 300 21.81 6.25 0.90
CA ALA A 300 20.73 5.40 1.44
C ALA A 300 20.76 5.46 2.97
N GLY A 301 19.57 5.58 3.61
CA GLY A 301 19.44 5.54 5.08
C GLY A 301 19.99 4.27 5.72
N SER A 302 19.96 4.19 7.04
CA SER A 302 20.50 3.04 7.81
C SER A 302 19.79 1.74 7.41
N PRO A 303 20.53 0.68 6.99
CA PRO A 303 19.89 -0.59 6.62
C PRO A 303 19.26 -1.26 7.83
N VAL A 304 18.00 -1.69 7.70
CA VAL A 304 17.24 -2.34 8.77
C VAL A 304 16.54 -3.60 8.25
N ILE A 305 16.59 -4.66 9.05
CA ILE A 305 15.74 -5.85 8.92
C ILE A 305 14.72 -5.78 10.05
N VAL A 306 13.43 -5.94 9.73
CA VAL A 306 12.32 -5.87 10.69
C VAL A 306 11.69 -7.25 10.86
N VAL A 307 11.57 -7.72 12.09
CA VAL A 307 10.83 -8.94 12.44
C VAL A 307 9.56 -8.54 13.19
N THR A 308 8.40 -8.85 12.62
CA THR A 308 7.08 -8.32 13.00
C THR A 308 6.03 -9.43 13.07
N ASP A 309 4.99 -9.26 13.89
CA ASP A 309 3.80 -10.13 13.90
C ASP A 309 2.52 -9.35 13.52
N VAL A 310 2.65 -8.47 12.53
CA VAL A 310 1.58 -7.63 11.98
C VAL A 310 0.25 -8.39 11.80
N GLY A 311 -0.87 -7.73 12.18
CA GLY A 311 -2.22 -8.30 12.03
C GLY A 311 -2.84 -8.86 13.32
N ARG A 312 -2.19 -8.69 14.48
CA ARG A 312 -2.75 -9.05 15.78
C ARG A 312 -3.23 -7.81 16.56
N ASP A 313 -2.36 -6.87 16.77
CA ASP A 313 -2.70 -5.53 17.19
C ASP A 313 -2.18 -4.53 16.16
N VAL A 314 -2.45 -3.27 16.35
CA VAL A 314 -2.27 -2.28 15.29
C VAL A 314 -0.91 -1.60 15.31
N ASP A 315 -0.08 -1.82 16.32
CA ASP A 315 1.19 -1.10 16.46
C ASP A 315 2.28 -1.58 15.49
N ASP A 316 2.27 -2.86 15.10
CA ASP A 316 3.04 -3.34 13.95
C ASP A 316 2.68 -2.61 12.65
N GLU A 317 1.37 -2.39 12.36
CA GLU A 317 0.95 -1.62 11.19
C GLU A 317 1.43 -0.17 11.27
N TYR A 318 1.35 0.45 12.46
CA TYR A 318 1.94 1.77 12.69
C TYR A 318 3.45 1.77 12.44
N CYS A 319 4.15 0.71 12.86
CA CYS A 319 5.59 0.56 12.62
C CYS A 319 5.91 0.54 11.13
N LEU A 320 5.20 -0.26 10.33
CA LEU A 320 5.38 -0.30 8.87
C LEU A 320 5.07 1.03 8.18
N VAL A 321 4.05 1.75 8.65
CA VAL A 321 3.71 3.10 8.15
C VAL A 321 4.83 4.08 8.47
N LEU A 322 5.30 4.11 9.72
CA LEU A 322 6.40 4.98 10.14
C LEU A 322 7.68 4.65 9.36
N MET A 323 7.99 3.37 9.17
CA MET A 323 9.12 2.90 8.38
C MET A 323 9.07 3.44 6.95
N SER A 324 7.90 3.44 6.33
CA SER A 324 7.73 3.96 4.97
C SER A 324 8.07 5.46 4.86
N ALA A 325 7.68 6.26 5.85
CA ALA A 325 8.00 7.68 5.90
C ALA A 325 9.50 7.91 6.15
N LEU A 326 10.08 7.22 7.12
CA LEU A 326 11.52 7.31 7.43
C LEU A 326 12.38 6.87 6.24
N THR A 327 11.90 5.92 5.44
CA THR A 327 12.58 5.50 4.19
C THR A 327 12.54 6.61 3.14
N ARG A 328 11.40 7.28 2.95
CA ARG A 328 11.31 8.45 2.04
C ARG A 328 12.19 9.62 2.49
N MET A 329 12.39 9.76 3.79
CA MET A 329 13.29 10.76 4.37
C MET A 329 14.79 10.35 4.28
N HIS A 330 15.10 9.20 3.70
CA HIS A 330 16.45 8.62 3.63
C HIS A 330 17.11 8.39 5.02
N LEU A 331 16.31 8.20 6.05
CA LEU A 331 16.77 7.91 7.41
C LEU A 331 16.92 6.41 7.68
N LEU A 332 16.05 5.60 7.05
CA LEU A 332 16.09 4.13 7.09
C LEU A 332 16.07 3.54 5.67
N ASN A 333 16.62 2.35 5.56
CA ASN A 333 16.58 1.52 4.36
C ASN A 333 16.15 0.10 4.74
N PRO A 334 14.85 -0.26 4.64
CA PRO A 334 14.39 -1.60 4.94
C PRO A 334 14.88 -2.58 3.88
N ILE A 335 15.79 -3.47 4.26
CA ILE A 335 16.37 -4.48 3.37
C ILE A 335 15.66 -5.84 3.46
N ALA A 336 14.86 -6.09 4.49
CA ALA A 336 13.91 -7.19 4.59
C ALA A 336 12.89 -6.94 5.71
N VAL A 337 11.67 -7.49 5.53
CA VAL A 337 10.64 -7.57 6.58
C VAL A 337 10.26 -9.05 6.73
N ILE A 338 10.34 -9.58 7.95
CA ILE A 338 10.05 -10.98 8.25
C ILE A 338 8.82 -11.05 9.14
N THR A 339 7.83 -11.82 8.72
CA THR A 339 6.62 -12.04 9.52
C THR A 339 6.74 -13.34 10.30
N THR A 340 6.43 -13.29 11.57
CA THR A 340 6.56 -14.44 12.49
C THR A 340 5.26 -14.63 13.27
N LEU A 341 5.14 -15.74 13.98
CA LEU A 341 3.96 -16.21 14.71
C LEU A 341 2.78 -16.56 13.78
N ALA A 342 2.15 -17.68 14.08
CA ALA A 342 1.01 -18.17 13.32
C ALA A 342 -0.13 -17.14 13.26
N PRO A 343 -0.79 -17.01 12.08
CA PRO A 343 -0.47 -17.56 10.79
C PRO A 343 0.49 -16.63 10.01
N GLU A 344 1.73 -16.99 10.04
CA GLU A 344 2.88 -16.24 9.51
C GLU A 344 2.72 -15.88 8.03
N LYS A 345 2.06 -16.75 7.26
CA LYS A 345 1.81 -16.55 5.83
C LYS A 345 0.81 -15.43 5.56
N GLU A 346 -0.30 -15.43 6.28
CA GLU A 346 -1.33 -14.39 6.17
C GLU A 346 -0.78 -13.03 6.65
N ARG A 347 0.09 -13.04 7.65
CA ARG A 347 0.82 -11.83 8.09
C ARG A 347 1.73 -11.29 7.00
N ALA A 348 2.43 -12.16 6.26
CA ALA A 348 3.26 -11.76 5.13
C ALA A 348 2.42 -11.13 4.00
N HIS A 349 1.24 -11.69 3.70
CA HIS A 349 0.31 -11.10 2.76
C HIS A 349 -0.19 -9.73 3.23
N LEU A 350 -0.45 -9.55 4.52
CA LEU A 350 -0.86 -8.27 5.09
C LEU A 350 0.28 -7.25 5.01
N ALA A 351 1.50 -7.61 5.43
CA ALA A 351 2.68 -6.75 5.34
C ALA A 351 2.93 -6.30 3.90
N ARG A 352 2.82 -7.24 2.92
CA ARG A 352 2.97 -6.92 1.49
C ARG A 352 1.93 -5.91 1.03
N GLY A 353 0.66 -6.11 1.38
CA GLY A 353 -0.42 -5.20 1.03
C GLY A 353 -0.26 -3.81 1.63
N ILE A 354 0.22 -3.70 2.88
CA ILE A 354 0.53 -2.42 3.53
C ILE A 354 1.64 -1.70 2.76
N LEU A 355 2.77 -2.37 2.51
CA LEU A 355 3.93 -1.78 1.85
C LEU A 355 3.62 -1.39 0.39
N ASP A 356 2.90 -2.22 -0.35
CA ASP A 356 2.44 -1.90 -1.70
C ASP A 356 1.54 -0.65 -1.70
N SER A 357 0.58 -0.59 -0.77
CA SER A 357 -0.32 0.55 -0.62
C SER A 357 0.40 1.85 -0.26
N LEU A 358 1.55 1.74 0.41
CA LEU A 358 2.42 2.86 0.76
C LEU A 358 3.45 3.18 -0.32
N GLY A 359 3.50 2.44 -1.43
CA GLY A 359 4.43 2.68 -2.55
C GLY A 359 5.82 2.07 -2.35
N PHE A 360 5.93 0.97 -1.61
CA PHE A 360 7.18 0.21 -1.38
C PHE A 360 7.07 -1.25 -1.86
N PRO A 361 6.78 -1.48 -3.16
CA PRO A 361 6.61 -2.83 -3.69
C PRO A 361 7.90 -3.65 -3.70
N ASP A 362 9.06 -3.01 -3.65
CA ASP A 362 10.38 -3.64 -3.79
C ASP A 362 10.99 -4.09 -2.46
N VAL A 363 10.38 -3.76 -1.31
CA VAL A 363 10.87 -4.22 0.00
C VAL A 363 10.63 -5.72 0.13
N PRO A 364 11.68 -6.56 0.29
CA PRO A 364 11.51 -8.00 0.39
C PRO A 364 10.76 -8.41 1.65
N ILE A 365 9.83 -9.36 1.53
CA ILE A 365 9.09 -9.92 2.66
C ILE A 365 9.33 -11.43 2.72
N GLY A 366 9.69 -11.92 3.90
CA GLY A 366 9.88 -13.33 4.18
C GLY A 366 8.86 -13.89 5.17
N ILE A 367 8.39 -15.11 4.90
CA ILE A 367 7.59 -15.88 5.83
C ILE A 367 8.54 -16.53 6.84
N GLY A 368 8.42 -16.15 8.11
CA GLY A 368 9.16 -16.77 9.20
C GLY A 368 8.43 -18.00 9.74
N SER A 369 8.69 -18.32 11.00
CA SER A 369 8.12 -19.49 11.68
C SER A 369 6.77 -19.16 12.33
N ALA A 370 6.00 -20.23 12.60
CA ALA A 370 4.78 -20.13 13.41
C ALA A 370 5.06 -19.68 14.87
N GLY A 371 6.34 -19.58 15.26
CA GLY A 371 6.78 -19.19 16.60
C GLY A 371 6.66 -20.30 17.63
N GLY A 372 7.04 -20.01 18.88
CA GLY A 372 6.81 -20.90 20.02
C GLY A 372 5.31 -21.08 20.24
N VAL A 373 4.92 -22.20 20.84
CA VAL A 373 3.53 -22.67 20.99
C VAL A 373 2.58 -21.56 21.45
N VAL A 374 1.78 -21.07 20.52
CA VAL A 374 0.64 -20.19 20.79
C VAL A 374 -0.62 -20.90 20.35
N ASP A 375 -1.19 -21.75 21.23
CA ASP A 375 -2.46 -22.41 20.96
C ASP A 375 -3.59 -21.38 20.76
N GLY A 376 -4.31 -21.52 19.65
CA GLY A 376 -5.68 -21.04 19.49
C GLY A 376 -5.87 -19.51 19.45
N VAL A 377 -4.97 -18.74 18.84
CA VAL A 377 -5.24 -17.34 18.54
C VAL A 377 -6.04 -17.27 17.24
N GLU A 378 -7.33 -16.99 17.33
CA GLU A 378 -8.08 -16.51 16.18
C GLU A 378 -7.45 -15.17 15.76
N LEU A 379 -6.87 -15.14 14.58
CA LEU A 379 -6.39 -13.90 14.00
C LEU A 379 -7.58 -13.07 13.58
N GLU A 380 -7.70 -11.95 14.21
CA GLU A 380 -8.42 -10.83 13.63
C GLU A 380 -7.51 -10.23 12.54
N LEU A 381 -7.51 -10.86 11.35
CA LEU A 381 -6.80 -10.34 10.19
C LEU A 381 -7.44 -9.01 9.76
N TYR A 382 -6.91 -7.97 10.33
CA TYR A 382 -7.18 -6.61 9.91
C TYR A 382 -6.54 -6.40 8.53
N GLY A 383 -7.14 -5.58 7.68
CA GLY A 383 -6.56 -5.26 6.39
C GLY A 383 -6.82 -6.26 5.26
N SER A 384 -7.78 -7.19 5.41
CA SER A 384 -8.20 -8.12 4.35
C SER A 384 -8.54 -7.45 3.01
N ALA A 385 -8.81 -6.14 3.02
CA ALA A 385 -9.11 -5.38 1.80
C ALA A 385 -7.90 -5.20 0.89
N TYR A 386 -6.67 -5.21 1.43
CA TYR A 386 -5.41 -5.07 0.69
C TYR A 386 -4.44 -6.23 0.93
N SER A 387 -4.76 -7.17 1.85
CA SER A 387 -3.98 -8.38 2.04
C SER A 387 -4.20 -9.33 0.86
N ARG A 388 -3.13 -9.71 0.16
CA ARG A 388 -3.18 -10.65 -0.96
C ARG A 388 -1.95 -11.54 -0.99
N SER A 389 -2.11 -12.73 -1.50
CA SER A 389 -1.00 -13.61 -1.88
C SER A 389 -0.16 -12.95 -2.97
N SER A 390 1.14 -13.10 -2.90
CA SER A 390 2.08 -12.56 -3.87
C SER A 390 3.26 -13.52 -4.04
N SER A 391 3.69 -13.73 -5.28
CA SER A 391 4.90 -14.50 -5.60
C SER A 391 6.19 -13.79 -5.17
N TYR A 392 6.10 -12.52 -4.78
CA TYR A 392 7.22 -11.73 -4.24
C TYR A 392 7.38 -11.84 -2.72
N ILE A 393 6.68 -12.79 -2.10
CA ILE A 393 6.89 -13.18 -0.71
C ILE A 393 7.74 -14.45 -0.70
N VAL A 394 8.85 -14.41 0.03
CA VAL A 394 9.80 -15.52 0.12
C VAL A 394 9.34 -16.50 1.20
N ASP A 395 9.22 -17.79 0.88
CA ASP A 395 8.74 -18.82 1.81
C ASP A 395 9.68 -19.09 3.00
N ASP A 396 10.97 -18.77 2.88
CA ASP A 396 11.97 -18.91 3.93
C ASP A 396 12.49 -17.55 4.40
N GLY A 397 11.90 -17.03 5.48
CA GLY A 397 12.28 -15.75 6.06
C GLY A 397 13.68 -15.77 6.70
N VAL A 398 14.16 -16.91 7.17
CA VAL A 398 15.50 -17.05 7.73
C VAL A 398 16.56 -16.94 6.64
N GLU A 399 16.35 -17.62 5.52
CA GLU A 399 17.25 -17.52 4.35
C GLU A 399 17.23 -16.12 3.75
N LEU A 400 16.06 -15.48 3.65
CA LEU A 400 15.96 -14.08 3.20
C LEU A 400 16.78 -13.13 4.09
N MET A 401 16.72 -13.30 5.42
CA MET A 401 17.56 -12.51 6.33
C MET A 401 19.05 -12.75 6.07
N ALA A 402 19.46 -14.00 5.87
CA ALA A 402 20.84 -14.35 5.60
C ALA A 402 21.35 -13.75 4.29
N GLU A 403 20.56 -13.79 3.23
CA GLU A 403 20.87 -13.17 1.92
C GLU A 403 20.95 -11.63 2.03
N ALA A 404 20.01 -10.99 2.72
CA ALA A 404 20.01 -9.56 2.96
C ALA A 404 21.27 -9.13 3.75
N LEU A 405 21.63 -9.88 4.80
CA LEU A 405 22.86 -9.65 5.55
C LEU A 405 24.11 -9.86 4.68
N ALA A 406 24.16 -10.93 3.88
CA ALA A 406 25.31 -11.23 3.03
C ALA A 406 25.60 -10.07 2.05
N SER A 407 24.56 -9.44 1.54
CA SER A 407 24.63 -8.33 0.59
C SER A 407 25.00 -6.99 1.22
N ALA A 408 24.84 -6.84 2.53
CA ALA A 408 25.11 -5.61 3.26
C ALA A 408 26.61 -5.39 3.56
N LEU A 409 26.98 -4.16 3.93
CA LEU A 409 28.33 -3.85 4.44
C LEU A 409 28.54 -4.46 5.83
N ASP A 410 29.79 -4.68 6.22
CA ASP A 410 30.12 -5.22 7.54
C ASP A 410 29.72 -4.23 8.64
N SER A 411 29.13 -4.73 9.72
CA SER A 411 28.66 -3.95 10.88
C SER A 411 27.78 -2.75 10.50
N SER A 412 26.91 -2.92 9.51
CA SER A 412 26.03 -1.86 9.02
C SER A 412 24.56 -2.07 9.37
N VAL A 413 24.10 -3.32 9.46
CA VAL A 413 22.67 -3.66 9.53
C VAL A 413 22.16 -3.59 10.96
N GLN A 414 21.05 -2.90 11.15
CA GLN A 414 20.25 -2.95 12.36
C GLN A 414 19.20 -4.05 12.24
N LEU A 415 19.05 -4.85 13.27
CA LEU A 415 17.99 -5.87 13.34
C LEU A 415 16.95 -5.43 14.36
N LEU A 416 15.76 -5.07 13.89
CA LEU A 416 14.63 -4.67 14.75
C LEU A 416 13.73 -5.88 15.02
N ILE A 417 13.55 -6.22 16.29
CA ILE A 417 12.67 -7.31 16.75
C ILE A 417 11.51 -6.69 17.52
N ILE A 418 10.33 -6.69 16.89
CA ILE A 418 9.06 -6.22 17.47
C ILE A 418 8.07 -7.38 17.65
N ALA A 419 8.53 -8.60 17.53
CA ALA A 419 7.75 -9.83 17.63
C ALA A 419 8.55 -10.94 18.35
N SER A 420 8.27 -12.22 18.06
CA SER A 420 9.00 -13.37 18.59
C SER A 420 10.45 -13.42 18.12
N PHE A 421 11.32 -13.96 18.96
CA PHE A 421 12.74 -14.16 18.68
C PHE A 421 13.07 -15.43 17.89
N THR A 422 12.08 -16.27 17.60
CA THR A 422 12.25 -17.62 17.03
C THR A 422 13.10 -17.61 15.75
N ASP A 423 12.76 -16.74 14.79
CA ASP A 423 13.44 -16.68 13.49
C ASP A 423 14.84 -16.10 13.59
N VAL A 424 15.05 -15.13 14.48
CA VAL A 424 16.38 -14.56 14.74
C VAL A 424 17.28 -15.60 15.42
N ALA A 425 16.75 -16.38 16.35
CA ALA A 425 17.49 -17.48 16.94
C ALA A 425 17.85 -18.57 15.92
N ALA A 426 16.96 -18.85 14.96
CA ALA A 426 17.23 -19.76 13.87
C ALA A 426 18.35 -19.23 12.95
N LEU A 427 18.27 -17.95 12.55
CA LEU A 427 19.30 -17.26 11.78
C LEU A 427 20.67 -17.32 12.45
N MET A 428 20.72 -17.02 13.76
CA MET A 428 21.99 -17.08 14.49
C MET A 428 22.55 -18.50 14.60
N LYS A 429 21.71 -19.53 14.65
CA LYS A 429 22.15 -20.93 14.70
C LYS A 429 22.67 -21.41 13.34
N SER A 430 22.05 -21.01 12.25
CA SER A 430 22.41 -21.48 10.89
C SER A 430 23.48 -20.60 10.23
N HIS A 431 23.49 -19.28 10.50
CA HIS A 431 24.31 -18.27 9.79
C HIS A 431 25.10 -17.35 10.75
N GLU A 432 25.61 -17.90 11.86
CA GLU A 432 26.27 -17.12 12.93
C GLU A 432 27.40 -16.21 12.42
N GLN A 433 28.24 -16.71 11.50
CA GLN A 433 29.37 -15.93 10.99
C GLN A 433 28.92 -14.69 10.22
N ILE A 434 27.86 -14.82 9.40
CA ILE A 434 27.29 -13.69 8.66
C ILE A 434 26.66 -12.72 9.64
N PHE A 435 25.86 -13.23 10.59
CA PHE A 435 25.22 -12.44 11.63
C PHE A 435 26.26 -11.62 12.42
N GLY A 436 27.29 -12.26 12.97
CA GLY A 436 28.32 -11.59 13.78
C GLY A 436 29.13 -10.54 13.02
N ARG A 437 29.28 -10.72 11.70
CA ARG A 437 30.04 -9.77 10.85
C ARG A 437 29.19 -8.60 10.37
N LYS A 438 27.91 -8.82 10.05
CA LYS A 438 27.06 -7.86 9.33
C LYS A 438 26.14 -7.04 10.23
N VAL A 439 25.67 -7.64 11.33
CA VAL A 439 24.77 -6.96 12.26
C VAL A 439 25.56 -5.96 13.10
N LYS A 440 25.14 -4.71 13.05
CA LYS A 440 25.69 -3.60 13.83
C LYS A 440 25.19 -3.62 15.27
N GLU A 441 23.87 -3.79 15.41
CA GLU A 441 23.16 -3.78 16.69
C GLU A 441 21.79 -4.46 16.54
N VAL A 442 21.25 -4.96 17.64
CA VAL A 442 19.90 -5.53 17.70
C VAL A 442 19.01 -4.61 18.53
N VAL A 443 17.95 -4.10 17.93
CA VAL A 443 16.94 -3.26 18.58
C VAL A 443 15.73 -4.11 18.91
N VAL A 444 15.23 -4.03 20.15
CA VAL A 444 14.18 -4.90 20.64
C VAL A 444 13.07 -4.09 21.29
N MET A 445 11.81 -4.35 20.90
CA MET A 445 10.65 -4.00 21.70
C MET A 445 10.41 -5.11 22.73
N GLY A 446 10.77 -4.85 24.01
CA GLY A 446 10.70 -5.90 25.03
C GLY A 446 11.04 -5.36 26.43
N GLY A 447 11.59 -6.23 27.25
CA GLY A 447 12.03 -5.85 28.60
C GLY A 447 13.18 -6.73 29.09
N LEU A 448 13.90 -6.21 30.07
CA LEU A 448 15.02 -6.89 30.70
C LEU A 448 14.73 -7.11 32.16
N LYS A 449 15.25 -8.21 32.70
CA LYS A 449 15.36 -8.41 34.17
C LYS A 449 16.32 -7.37 34.77
N PRO A 450 16.17 -7.03 36.05
CA PRO A 450 17.18 -6.23 36.74
C PRO A 450 18.57 -6.86 36.54
N PHE A 451 19.54 -6.01 36.22
CA PHE A 451 20.90 -6.47 35.99
C PHE A 451 21.52 -7.02 37.27
N ASP A 452 22.00 -8.27 37.23
CA ASP A 452 22.72 -8.90 38.32
C ASP A 452 24.23 -8.69 38.09
N GLU A 453 24.86 -7.87 38.93
CA GLU A 453 26.28 -7.57 38.84
C GLU A 453 27.17 -8.82 39.12
N ALA A 454 26.67 -9.80 39.85
CA ALA A 454 27.42 -11.02 40.13
C ALA A 454 27.46 -11.96 38.93
N LEU A 455 26.39 -12.01 38.16
CA LEU A 455 26.29 -12.78 36.92
C LEU A 455 26.93 -12.06 35.74
N ASN A 456 26.99 -10.72 35.79
CA ASN A 456 27.47 -9.85 34.72
C ASN A 456 26.88 -10.24 33.35
N PHE A 457 25.57 -10.42 33.32
CA PHE A 457 24.83 -10.95 32.21
C PHE A 457 23.44 -10.30 32.12
N ILE A 458 22.97 -10.00 30.89
CA ILE A 458 21.65 -9.43 30.63
C ILE A 458 20.69 -10.55 30.22
N GLU A 459 19.55 -10.61 30.89
CA GLU A 459 18.49 -11.57 30.61
C GLU A 459 17.17 -10.89 30.22
N PRO A 460 16.38 -11.46 29.27
CA PRO A 460 15.04 -11.01 28.98
C PRO A 460 14.10 -11.20 30.17
N ASP A 461 13.18 -10.26 30.36
CA ASP A 461 12.06 -10.40 31.29
C ASP A 461 10.88 -11.14 30.65
N THR A 462 9.70 -11.07 31.26
CA THR A 462 8.46 -11.68 30.78
C THR A 462 7.63 -10.71 29.90
N ALA A 463 8.26 -9.76 29.19
CA ALA A 463 7.58 -8.94 28.18
C ALA A 463 6.97 -9.84 27.09
N TYR A 464 5.92 -9.36 26.44
CA TYR A 464 5.14 -10.18 25.52
C TYR A 464 6.01 -10.84 24.44
N ASN A 465 6.80 -10.05 23.71
CA ASN A 465 7.66 -10.54 22.61
C ASN A 465 8.72 -11.55 23.09
N ASN A 466 9.30 -11.31 24.28
CA ASN A 466 10.20 -12.28 24.91
C ASN A 466 9.47 -13.60 25.22
N ASN A 467 8.22 -13.50 25.69
CA ASN A 467 7.44 -14.64 26.19
C ASN A 467 6.79 -15.44 25.05
N CYS A 468 6.73 -14.91 23.83
CA CYS A 468 6.31 -15.66 22.64
C CYS A 468 7.21 -16.88 22.40
N ASP A 469 8.53 -16.72 22.65
CA ASP A 469 9.52 -17.82 22.67
C ASP A 469 10.66 -17.43 23.62
N MET A 470 10.48 -17.71 24.89
CA MET A 470 11.44 -17.35 25.94
C MET A 470 12.81 -17.99 25.75
N ASP A 471 12.86 -19.22 25.21
CA ASP A 471 14.13 -19.91 25.00
C ASP A 471 14.91 -19.29 23.84
N ALA A 472 14.22 -18.91 22.77
CA ALA A 472 14.81 -18.14 21.68
C ALA A 472 15.26 -16.75 22.14
N ALA A 473 14.46 -16.03 22.93
CA ALA A 473 14.84 -14.74 23.49
C ALA A 473 16.12 -14.85 24.34
N LYS A 474 16.18 -15.78 25.29
CA LYS A 474 17.40 -16.05 26.10
C LYS A 474 18.59 -16.38 25.22
N TYR A 475 18.41 -17.21 24.20
CA TYR A 475 19.46 -17.59 23.28
C TYR A 475 20.01 -16.35 22.53
N VAL A 476 19.13 -15.51 21.93
CA VAL A 476 19.55 -14.33 21.18
C VAL A 476 20.29 -13.33 22.09
N TYR A 477 19.73 -12.99 23.25
CA TYR A 477 20.39 -12.08 24.18
C TYR A 477 21.76 -12.60 24.60
N LYS A 478 21.88 -13.90 24.93
CA LYS A 478 23.15 -14.55 25.29
C LYS A 478 24.15 -14.46 24.13
N ARG A 479 23.74 -14.82 22.90
CA ARG A 479 24.65 -14.83 21.73
C ARG A 479 25.09 -13.43 21.36
N CYS A 480 24.22 -12.40 21.43
CA CYS A 480 24.62 -11.01 21.21
C CYS A 480 25.75 -10.59 22.16
N GLN A 481 25.65 -10.96 23.46
CA GLN A 481 26.67 -10.65 24.44
C GLN A 481 28.00 -11.41 24.19
N GLU A 482 27.92 -12.67 23.74
CA GLU A 482 29.10 -13.47 23.38
C GLU A 482 29.76 -13.00 22.09
N LEU A 483 28.96 -12.61 21.09
CA LEU A 483 29.43 -12.08 19.79
C LEU A 483 29.81 -10.58 19.84
N ARG A 484 29.64 -9.94 21.00
CA ARG A 484 29.88 -8.49 21.20
C ARG A 484 29.05 -7.60 20.30
N ILE A 485 27.79 -7.98 20.06
CA ILE A 485 26.83 -7.19 19.32
C ILE A 485 25.99 -6.40 20.33
N PRO A 486 25.93 -5.06 20.26
CA PRO A 486 25.12 -4.24 21.14
C PRO A 486 23.63 -4.58 21.03
N THR A 487 22.90 -4.52 22.15
CA THR A 487 21.44 -4.57 22.16
C THR A 487 20.87 -3.26 22.68
N LEU A 488 19.82 -2.77 22.04
CA LEU A 488 19.02 -1.62 22.45
C LEU A 488 17.62 -2.10 22.75
N THR A 489 17.22 -2.09 24.02
CA THR A 489 15.89 -2.55 24.43
C THR A 489 15.00 -1.36 24.74
N ILE A 490 13.86 -1.26 24.06
CA ILE A 490 12.80 -0.30 24.34
C ILE A 490 11.74 -1.01 25.15
N SER A 491 11.50 -0.55 26.37
CA SER A 491 10.53 -1.19 27.25
C SER A 491 9.12 -0.58 27.11
N ARG A 492 8.13 -1.29 27.68
CA ARG A 492 6.78 -0.76 27.81
C ARG A 492 6.73 0.57 28.58
N HIS A 493 7.62 0.81 29.55
CA HIS A 493 7.66 2.05 30.31
C HIS A 493 8.08 3.24 29.42
N ALA A 494 8.94 3.02 28.44
CA ALA A 494 9.26 4.04 27.45
C ALA A 494 8.03 4.39 26.60
N ALA A 495 7.29 3.38 26.13
CA ALA A 495 6.07 3.58 25.35
C ALA A 495 4.95 4.29 26.16
N TYR A 496 4.80 3.94 27.44
CA TYR A 496 3.87 4.65 28.34
C TYR A 496 4.28 6.10 28.59
N GLY A 497 5.58 6.37 28.61
CA GLY A 497 6.12 7.71 28.76
C GLY A 497 5.97 8.61 27.55
N CYS A 498 5.67 8.04 26.36
CA CYS A 498 5.59 8.77 25.10
C CYS A 498 4.31 8.43 24.32
N PRO A 499 3.11 8.68 24.88
CA PRO A 499 1.86 8.36 24.21
C PRO A 499 1.54 9.36 23.10
N VAL A 500 1.00 8.88 21.96
CA VAL A 500 0.57 9.71 20.84
C VAL A 500 -0.92 10.00 20.91
N SER A 501 -1.32 11.26 20.63
CA SER A 501 -2.73 11.66 20.65
C SER A 501 -3.58 10.89 19.63
N VAL A 502 -4.77 10.42 20.03
CA VAL A 502 -5.73 9.78 19.12
C VAL A 502 -6.21 10.70 18.00
N SER A 503 -6.03 12.02 18.13
CA SER A 503 -6.36 12.98 17.07
C SER A 503 -5.58 12.72 15.79
N ILE A 504 -4.39 12.13 15.88
CA ILE A 504 -3.59 11.73 14.71
C ILE A 504 -4.40 10.85 13.77
N LEU A 505 -5.21 9.90 14.28
CA LEU A 505 -6.01 9.02 13.45
C LEU A 505 -7.09 9.77 12.66
N GLN A 506 -7.60 10.88 13.21
CA GLN A 506 -8.52 11.75 12.47
C GLN A 506 -7.78 12.48 11.36
N ASP A 507 -6.56 12.96 11.64
CA ASP A 507 -5.74 13.67 10.66
C ASP A 507 -5.23 12.73 9.57
N LEU A 508 -4.82 11.52 9.93
CA LEU A 508 -4.46 10.48 8.96
C LEU A 508 -5.62 10.11 8.04
N CYS A 509 -6.84 10.00 8.58
CA CYS A 509 -8.02 9.74 7.76
C CYS A 509 -8.36 10.88 6.78
N LYS A 510 -7.96 12.13 7.06
CA LYS A 510 -8.11 13.24 6.11
C LYS A 510 -7.26 13.05 4.85
N THR A 511 -6.21 12.26 4.91
CA THR A 511 -5.39 11.89 3.76
C THR A 511 -6.10 10.95 2.79
N GLN A 512 -7.25 10.42 3.17
CA GLN A 512 -8.08 9.50 2.38
C GLN A 512 -7.35 8.21 1.96
N HIS A 513 -6.29 7.84 2.66
CA HIS A 513 -5.52 6.64 2.37
C HIS A 513 -6.16 5.41 3.04
N MET A 514 -6.28 4.30 2.28
CA MET A 514 -6.96 3.09 2.75
C MET A 514 -6.33 2.47 4.01
N VAL A 515 -4.99 2.47 4.11
CA VAL A 515 -4.28 1.97 5.29
C VAL A 515 -4.61 2.85 6.51
N ALA A 516 -4.65 4.18 6.37
CA ALA A 516 -5.03 5.09 7.47
C ALA A 516 -6.44 4.81 8.01
N HIS A 517 -7.40 4.57 7.12
CA HIS A 517 -8.76 4.23 7.51
C HIS A 517 -8.85 2.87 8.18
N ASN A 518 -8.11 1.88 7.69
CA ASN A 518 -8.05 0.56 8.30
C ASN A 518 -7.45 0.63 9.70
N ILE A 519 -6.29 1.29 9.86
CA ILE A 519 -5.63 1.49 11.15
C ILE A 519 -6.59 2.12 12.17
N LYS A 520 -7.32 3.18 11.78
CA LYS A 520 -8.31 3.79 12.67
C LYS A 520 -9.40 2.80 13.09
N LYS A 521 -9.97 2.05 12.13
CA LYS A 521 -11.01 1.06 12.41
C LYS A 521 -10.50 0.01 13.39
N VAL A 522 -9.33 -0.55 13.11
CA VAL A 522 -8.70 -1.58 13.94
C VAL A 522 -8.37 -1.06 15.32
N SER A 523 -7.81 0.15 15.44
CA SER A 523 -7.53 0.78 16.74
C SER A 523 -8.79 0.92 17.59
N VAL A 524 -9.90 1.34 16.98
CA VAL A 524 -11.20 1.44 17.67
C VAL A 524 -11.66 0.07 18.17
N ASP A 525 -11.61 -0.94 17.30
CA ASP A 525 -12.10 -2.29 17.60
C ASP A 525 -11.21 -2.97 18.67
N SER A 526 -9.88 -2.89 18.54
CA SER A 526 -8.91 -3.47 19.47
C SER A 526 -9.03 -2.86 20.87
N ILE A 527 -9.08 -1.55 20.99
CA ILE A 527 -9.23 -0.87 22.28
C ILE A 527 -10.57 -1.19 22.95
N ASN A 528 -11.66 -1.26 22.19
CA ASN A 528 -12.96 -1.62 22.74
C ASN A 528 -13.00 -3.11 23.19
N GLN A 529 -12.34 -3.99 22.48
CA GLN A 529 -12.19 -5.39 22.91
C GLN A 529 -11.35 -5.50 24.17
N LEU A 530 -10.20 -4.81 24.23
CA LEU A 530 -9.38 -4.76 25.43
C LEU A 530 -10.17 -4.22 26.63
N TRP A 531 -10.95 -3.15 26.42
CA TRP A 531 -11.85 -2.61 27.46
C TRP A 531 -12.83 -3.66 27.99
N LYS A 532 -13.47 -4.43 27.10
CA LYS A 532 -14.35 -5.52 27.51
C LYS A 532 -13.61 -6.58 28.33
N LYS A 533 -12.42 -7.02 27.86
CA LYS A 533 -11.61 -8.06 28.51
C LYS A 533 -11.11 -7.67 29.91
N VAL A 534 -10.65 -6.43 30.11
CA VAL A 534 -10.17 -5.96 31.43
C VAL A 534 -11.28 -5.83 32.47
N ASN A 535 -12.54 -5.72 32.05
CA ASN A 535 -13.70 -5.69 32.95
C ASN A 535 -14.22 -7.09 33.35
N LEU A 536 -13.64 -8.18 32.81
CA LEU A 536 -13.96 -9.56 33.19
C LEU A 536 -13.12 -9.98 34.40
N THR A 537 -13.61 -10.96 35.17
CA THR A 537 -12.85 -11.54 36.29
C THR A 537 -11.60 -12.25 35.80
N ALA A 538 -10.57 -12.31 36.61
CA ALA A 538 -9.25 -12.87 36.24
C ALA A 538 -9.29 -14.32 35.73
N GLY A 539 -10.29 -15.12 36.11
CA GLY A 539 -10.46 -16.51 35.66
C GLY A 539 -11.46 -16.68 34.50
N ASP A 540 -12.00 -15.61 33.92
CA ASP A 540 -12.96 -15.71 32.81
C ASP A 540 -12.25 -16.15 31.53
N PRO A 541 -12.70 -17.25 30.87
CA PRO A 541 -12.06 -17.74 29.64
C PRO A 541 -12.02 -16.70 28.51
N ARG A 542 -12.96 -15.76 28.48
CA ARG A 542 -13.03 -14.68 27.48
C ARG A 542 -11.89 -13.64 27.62
N ARG A 543 -11.15 -13.66 28.73
CA ARG A 543 -9.92 -12.87 28.87
C ARG A 543 -8.77 -13.41 28.01
N GLU A 544 -8.89 -14.66 27.56
CA GLU A 544 -7.86 -15.36 26.80
C GLU A 544 -6.50 -15.31 27.53
N LYS A 545 -5.44 -14.89 26.83
CA LYS A 545 -4.08 -14.77 27.36
C LYS A 545 -3.77 -13.42 28.02
N LEU A 546 -4.79 -12.55 28.22
CA LEU A 546 -4.56 -11.25 28.86
C LEU A 546 -4.02 -11.48 30.28
N PRO A 547 -2.82 -10.95 30.62
CA PRO A 547 -2.23 -11.14 31.93
C PRO A 547 -3.17 -10.69 33.05
N SER A 548 -3.13 -11.39 34.20
CA SER A 548 -4.01 -11.06 35.34
C SER A 548 -3.84 -9.62 35.85
N ARG A 549 -2.64 -9.05 35.73
CA ARG A 549 -2.34 -7.66 36.07
C ARG A 549 -3.04 -6.63 35.16
N CYS A 550 -3.43 -7.03 33.94
CA CYS A 550 -4.12 -6.16 33.01
C CYS A 550 -5.61 -6.14 33.32
N ASP A 551 -5.99 -5.56 34.46
CA ASP A 551 -7.35 -5.36 34.91
C ASP A 551 -7.88 -3.95 34.57
N ARG A 552 -9.08 -3.64 35.00
CA ARG A 552 -9.70 -2.33 34.79
C ARG A 552 -8.86 -1.18 35.34
N THR A 553 -8.28 -1.35 36.54
CA THR A 553 -7.44 -0.33 37.17
C THR A 553 -6.17 -0.08 36.33
N TRP A 554 -5.50 -1.16 35.91
CA TRP A 554 -4.36 -1.05 35.00
C TRP A 554 -4.74 -0.30 33.70
N PHE A 555 -5.88 -0.62 33.09
CA PHE A 555 -6.34 0.05 31.87
C PHE A 555 -6.55 1.56 32.10
N CYS A 556 -7.25 1.90 33.20
CA CYS A 556 -7.53 3.30 33.53
C CYS A 556 -6.24 4.08 33.80
N HIS A 557 -5.29 3.50 34.51
CA HIS A 557 -3.97 4.10 34.72
C HIS A 557 -3.22 4.30 33.41
N THR A 558 -3.15 3.24 32.59
CA THR A 558 -2.36 3.23 31.36
C THR A 558 -2.86 4.22 30.31
N PHE A 559 -4.20 4.34 30.16
CA PHE A 559 -4.79 5.12 29.06
C PHE A 559 -5.36 6.48 29.50
N PHE A 560 -5.59 6.69 30.79
CA PHE A 560 -6.20 7.92 31.31
C PHE A 560 -5.43 8.59 32.43
N GLY A 561 -4.47 7.89 33.04
CA GLY A 561 -3.79 8.35 34.27
C GLY A 561 -4.72 8.45 35.46
N LEU A 562 -5.79 7.66 35.52
CA LEU A 562 -6.85 7.67 36.54
C LEU A 562 -7.04 6.27 37.15
N ASP A 563 -7.53 6.21 38.38
CA ASP A 563 -7.85 4.92 39.04
C ASP A 563 -9.06 4.23 38.42
N ASP A 564 -10.04 4.98 37.96
CA ASP A 564 -11.22 4.46 37.27
C ASP A 564 -11.88 5.52 36.39
N VAL A 565 -12.71 5.09 35.44
CA VAL A 565 -13.52 5.92 34.57
C VAL A 565 -14.99 5.50 34.62
N VAL A 566 -15.91 6.45 34.58
CA VAL A 566 -17.34 6.18 34.58
C VAL A 566 -17.76 5.76 33.18
N GLN A 567 -17.57 4.45 32.86
CA GLN A 567 -17.97 3.84 31.61
C GLN A 567 -18.35 2.37 31.86
N LYS A 568 -19.44 1.89 31.24
CA LYS A 568 -19.84 0.49 31.35
C LYS A 568 -18.93 -0.40 30.48
N ALA A 569 -18.79 -1.67 30.89
CA ALA A 569 -17.94 -2.64 30.19
C ALA A 569 -18.39 -2.94 28.76
N ASP A 570 -19.69 -2.84 28.47
CA ASP A 570 -20.32 -3.11 27.16
C ASP A 570 -20.42 -1.86 26.27
N GLU A 571 -20.13 -0.68 26.79
CA GLU A 571 -20.12 0.57 26.05
C GLU A 571 -18.72 0.84 25.46
N SER A 572 -18.66 1.53 24.30
CA SER A 572 -17.39 1.91 23.69
C SER A 572 -16.61 2.87 24.59
N ILE A 573 -15.35 2.54 24.88
CA ILE A 573 -14.43 3.40 25.61
C ILE A 573 -13.74 4.43 24.70
N TRP A 574 -13.75 4.19 23.40
CA TRP A 574 -13.05 5.01 22.40
C TRP A 574 -13.31 6.51 22.50
N PRO A 575 -14.55 7.02 22.68
CA PRO A 575 -14.80 8.46 22.75
C PRO A 575 -14.11 9.17 23.93
N ARG A 576 -13.65 8.42 24.92
CA ARG A 576 -12.93 8.94 26.10
C ARG A 576 -11.42 8.88 25.94
N LEU A 577 -10.94 8.07 25.00
CA LEU A 577 -9.51 7.87 24.77
C LEU A 577 -8.89 9.15 24.23
N LYS A 578 -7.78 9.57 24.82
CA LYS A 578 -7.01 10.74 24.38
C LYS A 578 -5.71 10.33 23.69
N ASN A 579 -5.09 9.25 24.14
CA ASN A 579 -3.77 8.84 23.72
C ASN A 579 -3.72 7.35 23.40
N LEU A 580 -2.77 6.97 22.56
CA LEU A 580 -2.39 5.61 22.20
C LEU A 580 -0.92 5.38 22.57
N ASN A 581 -0.60 4.20 23.04
CA ASN A 581 0.79 3.80 23.26
C ASN A 581 1.35 3.21 21.97
N MET A 582 2.51 3.69 21.54
CA MET A 582 3.18 3.31 20.30
C MET A 582 4.43 2.50 20.62
N TYR A 583 4.27 1.19 20.87
CA TYR A 583 5.38 0.33 21.29
C TYR A 583 6.39 0.11 20.16
N ASP A 584 5.95 -0.47 19.05
CA ASP A 584 6.78 -0.83 17.91
C ASP A 584 7.28 0.37 17.11
N PRO A 585 6.46 1.41 16.87
CA PRO A 585 6.94 2.66 16.29
C PRO A 585 8.07 3.30 17.08
N LEU A 586 7.98 3.29 18.41
CA LEU A 586 9.04 3.86 19.27
C LEU A 586 10.36 3.05 19.17
N ALA A 587 10.26 1.72 19.07
CA ALA A 587 11.43 0.87 18.83
C ALA A 587 12.06 1.14 17.46
N LEU A 588 11.25 1.38 16.43
CA LEU A 588 11.74 1.76 15.11
C LEU A 588 12.45 3.13 15.12
N MET A 589 11.94 4.12 15.89
CA MET A 589 12.63 5.41 16.07
C MET A 589 14.03 5.25 16.63
N ALA A 590 14.26 4.26 17.52
CA ALA A 590 15.58 3.97 18.04
C ALA A 590 16.56 3.39 16.99
N CYS A 591 16.06 2.88 15.85
CA CYS A 591 16.88 2.50 14.72
C CYS A 591 17.46 3.71 13.96
N VAL A 592 16.90 4.90 14.13
CA VAL A 592 17.39 6.14 13.49
C VAL A 592 18.41 6.81 14.39
N PRO A 593 19.69 6.94 13.98
CA PRO A 593 20.75 7.49 14.84
C PRO A 593 20.40 8.86 15.43
N ALA A 594 19.80 9.74 14.64
CA ALA A 594 19.44 11.09 15.08
C ALA A 594 18.45 11.07 16.27
N TYR A 595 17.44 10.20 16.22
CA TYR A 595 16.48 10.06 17.33
C TYR A 595 17.08 9.26 18.49
N ARG A 596 17.76 8.13 18.20
CA ARG A 596 18.41 7.29 19.20
C ARG A 596 19.33 8.07 20.14
N ASP A 597 20.15 8.96 19.58
CA ASP A 597 21.21 9.65 20.32
C ASP A 597 20.70 10.95 20.99
N ASN A 598 19.59 11.52 20.54
CA ASN A 598 19.08 12.79 21.07
C ASN A 598 17.77 12.67 21.88
N SER A 599 16.94 11.67 21.58
CA SER A 599 15.60 11.59 22.16
C SER A 599 15.45 10.49 23.22
N PHE A 600 16.44 9.60 23.37
CA PHE A 600 16.42 8.54 24.36
C PHE A 600 17.44 8.77 25.47
N VAL A 601 17.06 8.45 26.70
CA VAL A 601 17.93 8.34 27.87
C VAL A 601 18.18 6.86 28.14
N TRP A 602 19.39 6.43 27.96
CA TRP A 602 19.78 5.02 28.03
C TRP A 602 20.38 4.67 29.39
N GLU A 603 19.85 3.66 30.06
CA GLU A 603 20.58 2.92 31.05
C GLU A 603 21.50 1.94 30.31
N THR A 604 22.81 2.06 30.52
CA THR A 604 23.82 1.25 29.81
C THR A 604 24.53 0.28 30.76
N LYS A 605 24.53 -0.99 30.37
CA LYS A 605 25.35 -2.03 31.05
C LYS A 605 26.40 -2.54 30.08
N PHE A 606 27.59 -2.79 30.59
CA PHE A 606 28.69 -3.31 29.78
C PHE A 606 28.90 -4.79 30.07
N VAL A 607 28.75 -5.64 29.07
CA VAL A 607 29.03 -7.08 29.14
C VAL A 607 30.10 -7.40 28.11
N ASN A 608 31.19 -8.03 28.53
CA ASN A 608 32.34 -8.31 27.67
C ASN A 608 32.89 -7.06 26.93
N GLY A 609 32.78 -5.89 27.55
CA GLY A 609 33.18 -4.61 26.96
C GLY A 609 32.21 -4.03 25.93
N THR A 610 31.08 -4.68 25.70
CA THR A 610 30.04 -4.24 24.74
C THR A 610 28.90 -3.53 25.48
N PRO A 611 28.47 -2.35 25.03
CA PRO A 611 27.34 -1.63 25.64
C PRO A 611 26.01 -2.30 25.28
N HIS A 612 25.22 -2.59 26.28
CA HIS A 612 23.82 -2.99 26.13
C HIS A 612 22.96 -1.95 26.82
N ARG A 613 21.93 -1.44 26.13
CA ARG A 613 21.17 -0.27 26.54
C ARG A 613 19.71 -0.61 26.72
N ILE A 614 19.05 0.00 27.70
CA ILE A 614 17.61 -0.06 27.89
C ILE A 614 17.05 1.36 28.08
N ALA A 615 15.96 1.68 27.37
CA ALA A 615 15.14 2.85 27.59
C ALA A 615 13.86 2.44 28.34
N GLY A 616 13.56 3.14 29.44
CA GLY A 616 12.39 2.90 30.28
C GLY A 616 12.57 1.74 31.24
N THR A 617 13.07 2.01 32.43
CA THR A 617 13.26 1.01 33.49
C THR A 617 12.12 1.02 34.51
N SER A 618 11.34 2.07 34.55
CA SER A 618 10.15 2.22 35.42
C SER A 618 9.21 3.32 34.87
N ASP A 619 8.01 3.42 35.43
CA ASP A 619 7.04 4.47 35.06
C ASP A 619 7.53 5.90 35.35
N ILE A 620 8.52 6.06 36.25
CA ILE A 620 9.16 7.35 36.56
C ILE A 620 10.39 7.58 35.67
N GLN A 621 11.06 6.51 35.27
CA GLN A 621 12.25 6.53 34.40
C GLN A 621 11.88 5.97 33.04
N THR A 622 11.14 6.75 32.27
CA THR A 622 10.62 6.32 30.94
C THR A 622 11.71 6.19 29.88
N GLY A 623 12.88 6.80 30.10
CA GLY A 623 13.98 6.75 29.12
C GLY A 623 13.73 7.62 27.87
N ILE A 624 12.84 8.58 27.93
CA ILE A 624 12.58 9.56 26.86
C ILE A 624 13.00 10.94 27.37
N VAL A 625 13.78 11.69 26.56
CA VAL A 625 14.29 13.04 26.91
C VAL A 625 13.15 14.04 27.00
N ASP A 626 12.35 14.12 25.96
CA ASP A 626 11.14 14.95 25.86
C ASP A 626 10.01 14.12 25.23
N ALA A 627 9.04 13.75 26.06
CA ALA A 627 7.95 12.88 25.64
C ALA A 627 6.98 13.58 24.68
N GLU A 628 6.76 14.89 24.87
CA GLU A 628 5.88 15.68 24.02
C GLU A 628 6.51 15.90 22.64
N ASP A 629 7.78 16.22 22.59
CA ASP A 629 8.53 16.39 21.34
C ASP A 629 8.57 15.08 20.55
N MET A 630 8.93 13.95 21.16
CA MET A 630 8.94 12.63 20.52
C MET A 630 7.54 12.22 20.03
N SER A 631 6.50 12.46 20.81
CA SER A 631 5.11 12.17 20.43
C SER A 631 4.68 12.98 19.22
N ASN A 632 4.99 14.28 19.21
CA ASN A 632 4.69 15.18 18.10
C ASN A 632 5.49 14.81 16.85
N GLU A 633 6.74 14.42 16.99
CA GLU A 633 7.58 13.99 15.89
C GLU A 633 7.06 12.71 15.24
N MET A 634 6.72 11.68 16.02
CA MET A 634 6.06 10.47 15.50
C MET A 634 4.77 10.83 14.75
N ALA A 635 3.95 11.71 15.31
CA ALA A 635 2.70 12.15 14.69
C ALA A 635 2.93 12.86 13.35
N ASN A 636 3.95 13.71 13.26
CA ASN A 636 4.34 14.40 12.04
C ASN A 636 4.82 13.40 10.97
N ILE A 637 5.69 12.46 11.35
CA ILE A 637 6.21 11.44 10.43
C ILE A 637 5.08 10.53 9.92
N PHE A 638 4.14 10.10 10.78
CA PHE A 638 2.94 9.37 10.34
C PHE A 638 2.14 10.16 9.30
N SER A 639 1.95 11.47 9.53
CA SER A 639 1.24 12.32 8.57
C SER A 639 1.94 12.38 7.22
N MET A 640 3.28 12.41 7.21
CA MET A 640 4.09 12.42 5.99
C MET A 640 3.98 11.11 5.20
N ALA A 641 3.81 9.96 5.86
CA ALA A 641 3.68 8.66 5.20
C ALA A 641 2.53 8.62 4.19
N PHE A 642 1.46 9.36 4.44
CA PHE A 642 0.26 9.36 3.61
C PHE A 642 0.14 10.57 2.67
N ARG A 643 0.79 11.71 2.99
CA ARG A 643 0.72 12.93 2.17
C ARG A 643 1.41 12.78 0.83
N SER A 644 2.54 12.09 0.79
CA SER A 644 3.37 11.98 -0.41
C SER A 644 2.70 11.26 -1.59
N SER A 645 1.67 10.46 -1.38
CA SER A 645 0.95 9.78 -2.46
C SER A 645 -0.11 10.66 -3.15
N LEU A 646 -0.67 11.64 -2.46
CA LEU A 646 -1.70 12.55 -3.02
C LEU A 646 -1.16 13.95 -3.34
N GLU A 647 -0.27 14.52 -2.50
CA GLU A 647 0.29 15.86 -2.72
C GLU A 647 1.24 15.92 -3.92
N ASN A 648 1.98 14.84 -4.23
CA ASN A 648 2.78 14.77 -5.45
C ASN A 648 1.94 14.83 -6.72
N ILE A 649 0.67 14.40 -6.67
CA ILE A 649 -0.26 14.53 -7.78
C ILE A 649 -0.66 16.00 -7.95
N CYS A 650 -0.93 16.70 -6.84
CA CYS A 650 -1.43 18.08 -6.86
C CYS A 650 -0.32 19.11 -7.13
N THR A 651 0.88 18.92 -6.58
CA THR A 651 2.00 19.87 -6.77
C THR A 651 2.63 19.78 -8.15
N GLN A 652 2.72 18.59 -8.75
CA GLN A 652 3.20 18.44 -10.14
C GLN A 652 2.26 19.02 -11.17
N THR A 653 0.99 19.30 -10.81
CA THR A 653 -0.01 19.92 -11.69
C THR A 653 -0.04 21.44 -11.58
N SER A 654 0.48 22.04 -10.48
CA SER A 654 0.53 23.50 -10.28
C SER A 654 1.79 24.14 -10.88
N ASP A 655 2.88 23.40 -11.06
CA ASP A 655 4.15 23.91 -11.62
C ASP A 655 4.20 23.85 -13.17
N SER A 656 3.12 23.40 -13.81
CA SER A 656 3.02 23.25 -15.27
C SER A 656 2.08 24.27 -15.95
N GLU A 657 1.61 25.25 -15.23
CA GLU A 657 0.95 26.47 -15.76
C GLU A 657 1.91 27.64 -15.71
#